data_60e425248fe0a5124596394fb6ee9b8c
#
_entry.id   60e425248fe0a5124596394fb6ee9b8c
#
_cell.length_a   1.000
_cell.length_b   1.000
_cell.length_c   1.000
_cell.angle_alpha   90.00
_cell.angle_beta   90.00
_cell.angle_gamma   90.00
#
_symmetry.space_group_name_H-M   'P 1'
#
loop_
_entity.id
_entity.type
_entity.pdbx_description
1 polymer ?
#
loop_
_entity_poly.entity_id
_entity_poly.type
_entity_poly.pdbx_seq_one_letter_code
_entity_poly.pdbx_strand_id
1 'polypeptide(L)'
;MSGELSLEQKIGRLQGPILVLGGSGFVGGNVALTLLRYRDDVFATATRLPAWRLDKIPQDRVKVVDLLIDSNLDELIETIQPRTIIDCVAYGAYSFETDSQLIYETNFNLTSRLLARLESRKIAAYVHAGSSSEYGDNASGPSEQAAFAPNSHYAVSKVAAANLLYYYGKKKGFPCANLRLYSVYGPLEDSSRLIPNLVKCGMEGTYPQFVDPNTSRDFLYVDDAVEAFVDVALNLTESDYGASFNIGTGRKTTIRDCAELAKELFSIEHDPEFSMPGRDWDVADWYANIDEVRSRIGWIPRTSFREGIIKTAEWFQQLEDKEKYFQSSKRFGLDTKHSVSAVIACYKDNEAIPVMYERLKNTFTKLNVDYEIIFVNDGSPDNSEEVIRAISRNDRRVRGISHSRNFGSQAGFRSGMEISTKNSCVLLDGDLQDPPELIEAMVEKWREGYDVVYGRRVGRQATLFMRTAYKAFYRVFDYFSYVPIPHDAGDFSLMDKRVVNAMLTFPERDLFLRGVRAYAGFKQTGIDYVRPKRVFGVTTNNFLKNIGWAKKGIYSFTYVPLDILSTAAIILLGVTGVLMIAQVLSKLLFPQLAPRGITTLLLSVLFFGSLNLMAISIVGEYVAKIFEEVKRRPHFIRRSIIQEGEVRFAAQNQERDTES
;
A
#
# COMPACT_ATOMS: atom_id res chain seq x y z
N MET A 1 -20.88 42.16 34.93
CA MET A 1 -21.03 41.19 33.82
C MET A 1 -19.97 41.53 32.78
N SER A 2 -18.79 40.91 32.85
CA SER A 2 -17.82 40.99 31.76
C SER A 2 -18.41 40.15 30.63
N GLY A 3 -18.78 40.80 29.50
CA GLY A 3 -19.37 40.13 28.37
C GLY A 3 -18.43 39.06 27.86
N GLU A 4 -18.92 37.82 27.67
CA GLU A 4 -18.19 36.72 27.09
C GLU A 4 -17.72 37.13 25.67
N LEU A 5 -16.42 36.91 25.38
CA LEU A 5 -15.84 37.28 24.08
C LEU A 5 -16.45 36.45 22.97
N SER A 6 -16.78 37.06 21.84
CA SER A 6 -17.15 36.33 20.65
C SER A 6 -15.97 35.48 20.13
N LEU A 7 -16.25 34.43 19.35
CA LEU A 7 -15.19 33.60 18.75
C LEU A 7 -14.22 34.45 17.92
N GLU A 8 -14.71 35.42 17.15
CA GLU A 8 -13.89 36.39 16.41
C GLU A 8 -12.93 37.13 17.32
N GLN A 9 -13.44 37.67 18.45
CA GLN A 9 -12.62 38.41 19.42
C GLN A 9 -11.57 37.49 20.09
N LYS A 10 -11.92 36.24 20.38
CA LYS A 10 -10.99 35.22 20.91
C LYS A 10 -9.87 34.95 19.90
N ILE A 11 -10.22 34.68 18.65
CA ILE A 11 -9.26 34.39 17.56
C ILE A 11 -8.34 35.60 17.34
N GLY A 12 -8.87 36.81 17.34
CA GLY A 12 -8.08 38.04 17.20
C GLY A 12 -7.02 38.27 18.30
N ARG A 13 -7.18 37.66 19.48
CA ARG A 13 -6.23 37.73 20.62
C ARG A 13 -5.14 36.67 20.60
N LEU A 14 -5.26 35.61 19.79
CA LEU A 14 -4.21 34.59 19.67
C LEU A 14 -2.90 35.22 19.16
N GLN A 15 -1.78 34.82 19.69
CA GLN A 15 -0.48 35.28 19.22
C GLN A 15 -0.09 34.56 17.90
N GLY A 16 0.10 35.36 16.84
CA GLY A 16 0.48 34.83 15.52
C GLY A 16 1.97 34.97 15.20
N PRO A 17 2.45 34.37 14.13
CA PRO A 17 1.72 33.50 13.18
C PRO A 17 1.19 32.20 13.80
N ILE A 18 0.05 31.72 13.26
CA ILE A 18 -0.56 30.46 13.72
C ILE A 18 -0.28 29.32 12.73
N LEU A 19 0.19 28.20 13.24
CA LEU A 19 0.45 27.00 12.44
C LEU A 19 -0.51 25.88 12.84
N VAL A 20 -1.31 25.42 11.88
CA VAL A 20 -2.19 24.25 12.04
C VAL A 20 -1.55 23.05 11.36
N LEU A 21 -0.97 22.14 12.14
CA LEU A 21 -0.44 20.89 11.66
C LEU A 21 -1.59 19.89 11.44
N GLY A 22 -1.51 19.10 10.38
CA GLY A 22 -2.59 18.17 10.01
C GLY A 22 -3.84 18.86 9.45
N GLY A 23 -3.69 20.04 8.83
CA GLY A 23 -4.79 20.81 8.25
C GLY A 23 -5.60 20.05 7.18
N SER A 24 -5.02 19.08 6.49
CA SER A 24 -5.76 18.20 5.56
C SER A 24 -6.68 17.19 6.24
N GLY A 25 -6.57 17.02 7.57
CA GLY A 25 -7.46 16.20 8.39
C GLY A 25 -8.81 16.88 8.68
N PHE A 26 -9.73 16.13 9.30
CA PHE A 26 -11.07 16.63 9.62
C PHE A 26 -11.05 17.80 10.62
N VAL A 27 -10.49 17.58 11.81
CA VAL A 27 -10.43 18.61 12.86
C VAL A 27 -9.52 19.76 12.44
N GLY A 28 -8.30 19.45 11.96
CA GLY A 28 -7.33 20.46 11.54
C GLY A 28 -7.84 21.35 10.39
N GLY A 29 -8.60 20.78 9.45
CA GLY A 29 -9.23 21.52 8.36
C GLY A 29 -10.28 22.51 8.84
N ASN A 30 -11.15 22.11 9.79
CA ASN A 30 -12.12 23.01 10.39
C ASN A 30 -11.46 24.11 11.23
N VAL A 31 -10.41 23.77 12.00
CA VAL A 31 -9.61 24.77 12.73
C VAL A 31 -9.02 25.78 11.76
N ALA A 32 -8.33 25.36 10.72
CA ALA A 32 -7.70 26.24 9.74
C ALA A 32 -8.71 27.15 9.04
N LEU A 33 -9.83 26.57 8.56
CA LEU A 33 -10.91 27.34 7.90
C LEU A 33 -11.54 28.37 8.83
N THR A 34 -11.77 28.01 10.10
CA THR A 34 -12.39 28.95 11.07
C THR A 34 -11.44 30.06 11.42
N LEU A 35 -10.16 29.80 11.66
CA LEU A 35 -9.17 30.81 11.95
C LEU A 35 -8.97 31.78 10.77
N LEU A 36 -8.91 31.29 9.55
CA LEU A 36 -8.72 32.08 8.33
C LEU A 36 -9.91 32.98 7.98
N ARG A 37 -11.09 32.75 8.56
CA ARG A 37 -12.23 33.72 8.45
C ARG A 37 -11.96 35.07 9.13
N TYR A 38 -11.07 35.08 10.11
CA TYR A 38 -10.84 36.23 10.97
C TYR A 38 -9.39 36.72 11.00
N ARG A 39 -8.45 35.97 10.39
CA ARG A 39 -7.00 36.26 10.40
C ARG A 39 -6.31 35.81 9.13
N ASP A 40 -5.29 36.57 8.70
CA ASP A 40 -4.50 36.24 7.50
C ASP A 40 -3.19 35.52 7.81
N ASP A 41 -2.71 35.52 9.06
CA ASP A 41 -1.43 34.93 9.47
C ASP A 41 -1.57 33.47 9.95
N VAL A 42 -2.48 32.70 9.34
CA VAL A 42 -2.72 31.26 9.62
C VAL A 42 -2.20 30.40 8.47
N PHE A 43 -1.44 29.40 8.81
CA PHE A 43 -0.88 28.44 7.86
C PHE A 43 -1.32 27.02 8.22
N ALA A 44 -1.76 26.25 7.23
CA ALA A 44 -2.17 24.85 7.38
C ALA A 44 -1.24 23.91 6.63
N THR A 45 -0.91 22.75 7.22
CA THR A 45 -0.08 21.75 6.53
C THR A 45 -0.91 20.67 5.88
N ALA A 46 -0.41 20.16 4.74
CA ALA A 46 -0.90 18.98 4.05
C ALA A 46 0.29 18.16 3.56
N THR A 47 0.21 16.85 3.61
CA THR A 47 1.28 15.97 3.07
C THR A 47 1.29 15.98 1.54
N ARG A 48 0.14 16.25 0.90
CA ARG A 48 -0.03 16.28 -0.57
C ARG A 48 -1.26 17.09 -0.97
N LEU A 49 -1.25 17.57 -2.23
CA LEU A 49 -2.42 18.18 -2.87
C LEU A 49 -2.95 17.25 -3.98
N PRO A 50 -4.24 17.41 -4.37
CA PRO A 50 -5.25 18.24 -3.75
C PRO A 50 -5.69 17.64 -2.41
N ALA A 51 -5.89 18.52 -1.42
CA ALA A 51 -6.47 18.17 -0.14
C ALA A 51 -7.86 18.80 -0.09
N TRP A 52 -8.90 18.05 -0.41
CA TRP A 52 -10.26 18.54 -0.63
C TRP A 52 -10.82 19.40 0.52
N ARG A 53 -10.39 19.11 1.76
CA ARG A 53 -10.77 19.92 2.94
C ARG A 53 -10.16 21.30 2.93
N LEU A 54 -9.09 21.50 2.17
CA LEU A 54 -8.37 22.77 2.06
C LEU A 54 -8.68 23.53 0.75
N ASP A 55 -9.60 23.03 -0.08
CA ASP A 55 -9.93 23.65 -1.38
C ASP A 55 -10.40 25.11 -1.26
N LYS A 56 -10.97 25.49 -0.10
CA LYS A 56 -11.41 26.88 0.19
C LYS A 56 -10.34 27.76 0.85
N ILE A 57 -9.14 27.21 1.12
CA ILE A 57 -8.03 27.95 1.73
C ILE A 57 -7.12 28.49 0.62
N PRO A 58 -6.68 29.76 0.71
CA PRO A 58 -5.71 30.33 -0.24
C PRO A 58 -4.44 29.47 -0.31
N GLN A 59 -3.93 29.23 -1.52
CA GLN A 59 -2.81 28.29 -1.74
C GLN A 59 -1.52 28.73 -1.01
N ASP A 60 -1.26 30.02 -0.86
CA ASP A 60 -0.12 30.56 -0.12
C ASP A 60 -0.17 30.24 1.38
N ARG A 61 -1.35 29.94 1.90
CA ARG A 61 -1.61 29.54 3.30
C ARG A 61 -1.54 28.03 3.51
N VAL A 62 -1.49 27.24 2.45
CA VAL A 62 -1.31 25.77 2.53
C VAL A 62 0.14 25.43 2.29
N LYS A 63 0.78 24.81 3.27
CA LYS A 63 2.16 24.29 3.17
C LYS A 63 2.12 22.80 2.90
N VAL A 64 2.54 22.41 1.68
CA VAL A 64 2.63 21.00 1.29
C VAL A 64 3.97 20.47 1.79
N VAL A 65 3.93 19.62 2.81
CA VAL A 65 5.13 19.19 3.52
C VAL A 65 4.94 17.81 4.14
N ASP A 66 5.91 16.94 3.98
CA ASP A 66 6.00 15.70 4.75
C ASP A 66 6.71 16.00 6.08
N LEU A 67 5.93 15.99 7.15
CA LEU A 67 6.40 16.29 8.51
C LEU A 67 7.29 15.18 9.12
N LEU A 68 7.31 13.99 8.51
CA LEU A 68 8.16 12.90 8.96
C LEU A 68 9.63 13.06 8.50
N ILE A 69 9.91 14.03 7.63
CA ILE A 69 11.26 14.36 7.15
C ILE A 69 11.79 15.56 7.97
N ASP A 70 12.91 15.36 8.65
CA ASP A 70 13.48 16.36 9.57
C ASP A 70 13.81 17.71 8.92
N SER A 71 14.42 17.70 7.72
CA SER A 71 14.74 18.93 6.98
C SER A 71 13.49 19.74 6.62
N ASN A 72 12.40 19.08 6.29
CA ASN A 72 11.13 19.75 5.97
C ASN A 72 10.52 20.43 7.21
N LEU A 73 10.65 19.75 8.36
CA LEU A 73 10.17 20.27 9.63
C LEU A 73 10.95 21.52 10.05
N ASP A 74 12.28 21.50 9.88
CA ASP A 74 13.15 22.65 10.15
C ASP A 74 12.81 23.83 9.24
N GLU A 75 12.69 23.60 7.94
CA GLU A 75 12.32 24.63 6.95
C GLU A 75 10.94 25.25 7.24
N LEU A 76 9.95 24.41 7.58
CA LEU A 76 8.60 24.86 7.92
C LEU A 76 8.62 25.82 9.12
N ILE A 77 9.31 25.44 10.20
CA ILE A 77 9.38 26.22 11.43
C ILE A 77 10.16 27.53 11.21
N GLU A 78 11.27 27.48 10.48
CA GLU A 78 12.05 28.68 10.16
C GLU A 78 11.30 29.66 9.27
N THR A 79 10.55 29.15 8.29
CA THR A 79 9.79 29.99 7.34
C THR A 79 8.60 30.67 8.00
N ILE A 80 7.86 29.97 8.85
CA ILE A 80 6.61 30.49 9.45
C ILE A 80 6.88 31.21 10.77
N GLN A 81 7.85 30.76 11.56
CA GLN A 81 8.15 31.24 12.90
C GLN A 81 6.88 31.33 13.81
N PRO A 82 6.15 30.22 13.95
CA PRO A 82 4.84 30.23 14.60
C PRO A 82 4.94 30.60 16.08
N ARG A 83 3.93 31.32 16.55
CA ARG A 83 3.75 31.66 17.97
C ARG A 83 2.68 30.76 18.61
N THR A 84 1.63 30.45 17.87
CA THR A 84 0.60 29.50 18.27
C THR A 84 0.61 28.31 17.32
N ILE A 85 0.62 27.10 17.87
CA ILE A 85 0.62 25.86 17.10
C ILE A 85 -0.58 25.03 17.56
N ILE A 86 -1.40 24.57 16.60
CA ILE A 86 -2.48 23.62 16.81
C ILE A 86 -2.11 22.37 16.06
N ASP A 87 -1.80 21.33 16.80
CA ASP A 87 -1.33 20.06 16.25
C ASP A 87 -2.44 19.01 16.20
N CYS A 88 -2.99 18.82 15.01
CA CYS A 88 -4.04 17.83 14.70
C CYS A 88 -3.51 16.65 13.88
N VAL A 89 -2.19 16.42 13.86
CA VAL A 89 -1.61 15.27 13.14
C VAL A 89 -1.94 13.99 13.88
N ALA A 90 -2.49 13.01 13.15
CA ALA A 90 -2.75 11.68 13.68
C ALA A 90 -2.81 10.64 12.57
N TYR A 91 -2.37 9.40 12.89
CA TYR A 91 -2.52 8.20 12.09
C TYR A 91 -2.93 7.03 12.98
N GLY A 92 -3.76 6.11 12.48
CA GLY A 92 -4.27 4.96 13.24
C GLY A 92 -5.66 5.17 13.85
N ALA A 93 -6.32 6.31 13.57
CA ALA A 93 -7.69 6.59 14.03
C ALA A 93 -8.78 5.81 13.25
N TYR A 94 -8.42 5.20 12.12
CA TYR A 94 -9.29 4.38 11.30
C TYR A 94 -8.88 2.89 11.41
N SER A 95 -9.84 1.99 11.35
CA SER A 95 -9.60 0.53 11.47
C SER A 95 -8.71 -0.07 10.37
N PHE A 96 -8.58 0.61 9.25
CA PHE A 96 -7.69 0.23 8.14
C PHE A 96 -6.25 0.79 8.26
N GLU A 97 -6.00 1.70 9.19
CA GLU A 97 -4.68 2.24 9.50
C GLU A 97 -3.99 1.32 10.52
N THR A 98 -3.44 0.20 10.06
CA THR A 98 -2.93 -0.89 10.92
C THR A 98 -1.41 -0.93 11.04
N ASP A 99 -0.68 -0.06 10.31
CA ASP A 99 0.78 0.01 10.39
C ASP A 99 1.21 0.61 11.74
N SER A 100 1.62 -0.26 12.68
CA SER A 100 2.01 0.14 14.03
C SER A 100 3.26 1.02 14.05
N GLN A 101 4.22 0.82 13.15
CA GLN A 101 5.41 1.66 13.06
C GLN A 101 5.06 3.08 12.65
N LEU A 102 4.23 3.22 11.62
CA LEU A 102 3.76 4.53 11.16
C LEU A 102 2.87 5.21 12.21
N ILE A 103 2.08 4.45 13.00
CA ILE A 103 1.31 5.00 14.13
C ILE A 103 2.23 5.66 15.15
N TYR A 104 3.29 4.96 15.59
CA TYR A 104 4.24 5.52 16.56
C TYR A 104 5.05 6.65 15.96
N GLU A 105 5.51 6.53 14.73
CA GLU A 105 6.27 7.55 14.04
C GLU A 105 5.48 8.85 13.89
N THR A 106 4.20 8.77 13.52
CA THR A 106 3.34 9.94 13.32
C THR A 106 2.84 10.55 14.62
N ASN A 107 2.36 9.72 15.58
CA ASN A 107 1.65 10.24 16.75
C ASN A 107 2.59 10.59 17.92
N PHE A 108 3.75 9.94 18.01
CA PHE A 108 4.68 10.12 19.13
C PHE A 108 6.03 10.70 18.70
N ASN A 109 6.74 10.05 17.74
CA ASN A 109 8.08 10.49 17.36
C ASN A 109 8.06 11.88 16.72
N LEU A 110 7.07 12.17 15.87
CA LEU A 110 6.87 13.51 15.29
C LEU A 110 6.63 14.55 16.39
N THR A 111 5.74 14.29 17.36
CA THR A 111 5.50 15.17 18.50
C THR A 111 6.79 15.45 19.29
N SER A 112 7.60 14.41 19.51
CA SER A 112 8.90 14.54 20.20
C SER A 112 9.86 15.43 19.42
N ARG A 113 9.96 15.26 18.10
CA ARG A 113 10.82 16.08 17.23
C ARG A 113 10.36 17.52 17.14
N LEU A 114 9.04 17.76 17.13
CA LEU A 114 8.46 19.11 17.16
C LEU A 114 8.80 19.83 18.46
N LEU A 115 8.53 19.21 19.60
CA LEU A 115 8.77 19.82 20.90
C LEU A 115 10.25 20.15 21.12
N ALA A 116 11.17 19.26 20.72
CA ALA A 116 12.60 19.50 20.80
C ALA A 116 13.06 20.74 19.99
N ARG A 117 12.45 20.99 18.83
CA ARG A 117 12.74 22.15 17.97
C ARG A 117 12.10 23.45 18.48
N LEU A 118 10.98 23.33 19.16
CA LEU A 118 10.19 24.48 19.64
C LEU A 118 10.60 24.94 21.03
N GLU A 119 11.28 24.09 21.83
CA GLU A 119 11.64 24.39 23.23
C GLU A 119 12.44 25.69 23.39
N SER A 120 13.35 25.99 22.46
CA SER A 120 14.17 27.22 22.49
C SER A 120 13.50 28.43 21.85
N ARG A 121 12.28 28.27 21.32
CA ARG A 121 11.56 29.34 20.59
C ARG A 121 10.53 30.02 21.48
N LYS A 122 10.15 31.27 21.10
CA LYS A 122 9.12 32.03 21.82
C LYS A 122 7.71 31.55 21.43
N ILE A 123 7.32 30.38 21.86
CA ILE A 123 5.97 29.84 21.64
C ILE A 123 5.02 30.44 22.69
N ALA A 124 3.82 30.85 22.27
CA ALA A 124 2.75 31.32 23.14
C ALA A 124 1.83 30.17 23.57
N ALA A 125 1.49 29.26 22.66
CA ALA A 125 0.72 28.07 22.96
C ALA A 125 1.00 26.95 21.93
N TYR A 126 1.11 25.74 22.42
CA TYR A 126 1.12 24.50 21.63
C TYR A 126 -0.04 23.63 22.11
N VAL A 127 -1.07 23.46 21.29
CA VAL A 127 -2.27 22.68 21.64
C VAL A 127 -2.35 21.45 20.78
N HIS A 128 -2.22 20.27 21.41
CA HIS A 128 -2.19 18.98 20.75
C HIS A 128 -3.57 18.29 20.75
N ALA A 129 -3.98 17.76 19.62
CA ALA A 129 -5.16 16.92 19.52
C ALA A 129 -4.87 15.51 20.07
N GLY A 130 -5.10 15.31 21.35
CA GLY A 130 -5.16 14.00 22.00
C GLY A 130 -6.43 13.23 21.64
N SER A 131 -6.68 12.17 22.37
CA SER A 131 -7.83 11.30 22.12
C SER A 131 -8.37 10.71 23.42
N SER A 132 -9.67 10.60 23.53
CA SER A 132 -10.32 9.81 24.60
C SER A 132 -9.92 8.34 24.60
N SER A 133 -9.37 7.84 23.48
CA SER A 133 -8.77 6.49 23.40
C SER A 133 -7.60 6.28 24.37
N GLU A 134 -6.98 7.36 24.87
CA GLU A 134 -5.94 7.29 25.92
C GLU A 134 -6.42 6.53 27.15
N TYR A 135 -7.71 6.61 27.47
CA TYR A 135 -8.32 5.88 28.59
C TYR A 135 -8.56 4.39 28.30
N GLY A 136 -8.68 4.02 27.01
CA GLY A 136 -8.97 2.64 26.60
C GLY A 136 -10.20 2.09 27.28
N ASP A 137 -10.05 0.99 28.04
CA ASP A 137 -11.18 0.34 28.72
C ASP A 137 -11.80 1.19 29.85
N ASN A 138 -11.15 2.25 30.31
CA ASN A 138 -11.62 3.17 31.35
C ASN A 138 -12.37 4.41 30.80
N ALA A 139 -13.01 4.32 29.64
CA ALA A 139 -13.57 5.47 28.91
C ALA A 139 -14.94 5.96 29.38
N SER A 140 -15.51 5.40 30.45
CA SER A 140 -16.85 5.73 30.98
C SER A 140 -16.78 6.89 31.99
N GLY A 141 -16.75 8.14 31.51
CA GLY A 141 -16.75 9.35 32.33
C GLY A 141 -15.49 9.56 33.17
N PRO A 142 -14.27 9.27 32.67
CA PRO A 142 -13.05 9.40 33.44
C PRO A 142 -12.71 10.88 33.69
N SER A 143 -12.16 11.16 34.88
CA SER A 143 -11.44 12.41 35.08
C SER A 143 -10.08 12.37 34.39
N GLU A 144 -9.44 13.53 34.21
CA GLU A 144 -8.12 13.61 33.54
C GLU A 144 -7.01 12.87 34.29
N GLN A 145 -7.21 12.57 35.59
CA GLN A 145 -6.32 11.81 36.45
C GLN A 145 -6.60 10.31 36.46
N ALA A 146 -7.64 9.85 35.77
CA ALA A 146 -7.97 8.42 35.71
C ALA A 146 -6.83 7.62 35.09
N ALA A 147 -6.67 6.38 35.54
CA ALA A 147 -5.65 5.47 35.00
C ALA A 147 -5.93 5.14 33.53
N PHE A 148 -4.86 5.07 32.76
CA PHE A 148 -4.92 4.65 31.36
C PHE A 148 -4.99 3.12 31.25
N ALA A 149 -5.82 2.63 30.35
CA ALA A 149 -5.92 1.21 29.98
C ALA A 149 -5.98 1.08 28.43
N PRO A 150 -4.94 1.55 27.71
CA PRO A 150 -4.98 1.63 26.25
C PRO A 150 -5.07 0.22 25.64
N ASN A 151 -6.01 0.05 24.70
CA ASN A 151 -6.37 -1.23 24.07
C ASN A 151 -5.99 -1.31 22.58
N SER A 152 -5.19 -0.38 22.09
CA SER A 152 -4.71 -0.35 20.69
C SER A 152 -3.37 0.38 20.57
N HIS A 153 -2.61 0.11 19.48
CA HIS A 153 -1.37 0.86 19.16
C HIS A 153 -1.62 2.38 19.07
N TYR A 154 -2.78 2.76 18.52
CA TYR A 154 -3.19 4.18 18.48
C TYR A 154 -3.35 4.76 19.88
N ALA A 155 -4.07 4.10 20.76
CA ALA A 155 -4.26 4.53 22.15
C ALA A 155 -2.92 4.64 22.89
N VAL A 156 -2.04 3.63 22.78
CA VAL A 156 -0.69 3.66 23.37
C VAL A 156 0.12 4.85 22.86
N SER A 157 0.09 5.13 21.55
CA SER A 157 0.83 6.25 20.97
C SER A 157 0.33 7.61 21.46
N LYS A 158 -0.98 7.76 21.66
CA LYS A 158 -1.59 8.99 22.20
C LYS A 158 -1.28 9.18 23.69
N VAL A 159 -1.28 8.12 24.50
CA VAL A 159 -0.81 8.16 25.90
C VAL A 159 0.65 8.58 25.97
N ALA A 160 1.51 8.05 25.09
CA ALA A 160 2.92 8.41 25.05
C ALA A 160 3.11 9.90 24.73
N ALA A 161 2.40 10.44 23.74
CA ALA A 161 2.42 11.87 23.38
C ALA A 161 1.93 12.76 24.52
N ALA A 162 0.82 12.40 25.18
CA ALA A 162 0.29 13.13 26.32
C ALA A 162 1.28 13.20 27.50
N ASN A 163 1.97 12.07 27.81
CA ASN A 163 3.02 12.05 28.85
C ASN A 163 4.25 12.89 28.47
N LEU A 164 4.61 12.93 27.21
CA LEU A 164 5.69 13.79 26.72
C LEU A 164 5.33 15.27 26.89
N LEU A 165 4.12 15.66 26.51
CA LEU A 165 3.62 17.02 26.71
C LEU A 165 3.59 17.40 28.20
N TYR A 166 3.16 16.48 29.07
CA TYR A 166 3.21 16.68 30.52
C TYR A 166 4.64 16.98 30.99
N TYR A 167 5.64 16.19 30.51
CA TYR A 167 7.04 16.43 30.85
C TYR A 167 7.51 17.82 30.38
N TYR A 168 7.26 18.19 29.12
CA TYR A 168 7.66 19.49 28.59
C TYR A 168 6.96 20.65 29.33
N GLY A 169 5.67 20.54 29.61
CA GLY A 169 4.94 21.58 30.36
C GLY A 169 5.42 21.70 31.80
N LYS A 170 5.43 20.60 32.56
CA LYS A 170 5.71 20.62 34.00
C LYS A 170 7.17 20.77 34.36
N LYS A 171 8.11 20.24 33.54
CA LYS A 171 9.54 20.25 33.85
C LYS A 171 10.34 21.26 33.06
N LYS A 172 9.88 21.58 31.84
CA LYS A 172 10.55 22.53 30.95
C LYS A 172 9.87 23.91 30.89
N GLY A 173 8.68 24.05 31.48
CA GLY A 173 7.90 25.29 31.41
C GLY A 173 7.42 25.65 30.00
N PHE A 174 7.29 24.65 29.12
CA PHE A 174 6.85 24.83 27.74
C PHE A 174 5.32 25.01 27.71
N PRO A 175 4.77 26.04 27.04
CA PRO A 175 3.33 26.35 27.04
C PRO A 175 2.56 25.39 26.13
N CYS A 176 2.28 24.18 26.62
CA CYS A 176 1.56 23.16 25.87
C CYS A 176 0.39 22.57 26.66
N ALA A 177 -0.62 22.05 25.93
CA ALA A 177 -1.73 21.28 26.47
C ALA A 177 -2.16 20.17 25.51
N ASN A 178 -2.74 19.10 26.07
CA ASN A 178 -3.30 17.98 25.33
C ASN A 178 -4.82 18.00 25.44
N LEU A 179 -5.54 17.97 24.29
CA LEU A 179 -7.00 17.93 24.24
C LEU A 179 -7.47 16.51 23.90
N ARG A 180 -7.98 15.77 24.89
CA ARG A 180 -8.56 14.44 24.69
C ARG A 180 -9.92 14.55 24.03
N LEU A 181 -9.92 14.59 22.69
CA LEU A 181 -11.14 14.71 21.90
C LEU A 181 -11.99 13.45 22.02
N TYR A 182 -13.27 13.61 22.26
CA TYR A 182 -14.27 12.55 22.16
C TYR A 182 -14.79 12.44 20.72
N SER A 183 -15.99 11.90 20.48
CA SER A 183 -16.47 11.65 19.12
C SER A 183 -16.85 12.95 18.39
N VAL A 184 -15.86 13.65 17.85
CA VAL A 184 -16.08 14.87 17.06
C VAL A 184 -16.79 14.52 15.76
N TYR A 185 -17.82 15.28 15.38
CA TYR A 185 -18.58 15.13 14.15
C TYR A 185 -18.98 16.48 13.55
N GLY A 186 -19.34 16.50 12.26
CA GLY A 186 -19.85 17.70 11.59
C GLY A 186 -19.32 17.89 10.16
N PRO A 187 -19.40 19.12 9.62
CA PRO A 187 -18.87 19.46 8.31
C PRO A 187 -17.43 19.02 8.08
N LEU A 188 -17.12 18.52 6.87
CA LEU A 188 -15.81 18.00 6.47
C LEU A 188 -15.39 16.70 7.14
N GLU A 189 -16.21 16.06 7.97
CA GLU A 189 -15.94 14.72 8.48
C GLU A 189 -15.91 13.70 7.32
N ASP A 190 -15.25 12.57 7.51
CA ASP A 190 -15.22 11.48 6.54
C ASP A 190 -16.61 10.87 6.36
N SER A 191 -17.10 10.79 5.12
CA SER A 191 -18.46 10.31 4.79
C SER A 191 -18.73 8.88 5.24
N SER A 192 -17.70 8.10 5.57
CA SER A 192 -17.82 6.73 6.07
C SER A 192 -18.08 6.66 7.58
N ARG A 193 -17.92 7.76 8.31
CA ARG A 193 -18.20 7.80 9.75
C ARG A 193 -19.70 7.77 10.00
N LEU A 194 -20.07 7.40 11.25
CA LEU A 194 -21.47 7.17 11.63
C LEU A 194 -22.37 8.37 11.33
N ILE A 195 -22.00 9.57 11.76
CA ILE A 195 -22.88 10.73 11.65
C ILE A 195 -23.06 11.20 10.19
N PRO A 196 -22.02 11.41 9.39
CA PRO A 196 -22.21 11.73 7.97
C PRO A 196 -23.01 10.66 7.20
N ASN A 197 -22.78 9.38 7.50
CA ASN A 197 -23.52 8.29 6.88
C ASN A 197 -24.99 8.25 7.33
N LEU A 198 -25.27 8.53 8.62
CA LEU A 198 -26.61 8.66 9.17
C LEU A 198 -27.39 9.80 8.50
N VAL A 199 -26.76 10.95 8.36
CA VAL A 199 -27.35 12.12 7.67
C VAL A 199 -27.65 11.79 6.22
N LYS A 200 -26.70 11.18 5.51
CA LYS A 200 -26.88 10.76 4.12
C LYS A 200 -28.07 9.81 3.95
N CYS A 201 -28.05 8.69 4.68
CA CYS A 201 -29.10 7.69 4.61
C CYS A 201 -30.46 8.27 5.06
N GLY A 202 -30.47 9.10 6.11
CA GLY A 202 -31.66 9.78 6.57
C GLY A 202 -32.30 10.67 5.49
N MET A 203 -31.49 11.44 4.77
CA MET A 203 -31.96 12.24 3.62
C MET A 203 -32.46 11.40 2.45
N GLU A 204 -32.03 10.15 2.33
CA GLU A 204 -32.51 9.15 1.35
C GLU A 204 -33.71 8.34 1.91
N GLY A 205 -34.20 8.64 3.12
CA GLY A 205 -35.31 7.93 3.77
C GLY A 205 -34.93 6.55 4.31
N THR A 206 -33.64 6.28 4.53
CA THR A 206 -33.12 4.98 4.96
C THR A 206 -32.18 5.09 6.16
N TYR A 207 -31.73 3.95 6.70
CA TYR A 207 -30.72 3.89 7.75
C TYR A 207 -29.41 3.28 7.26
N PRO A 208 -28.25 3.67 7.83
CA PRO A 208 -27.04 2.87 7.74
C PRO A 208 -27.19 1.59 8.58
N GLN A 209 -26.29 0.62 8.36
CA GLN A 209 -26.18 -0.52 9.27
C GLN A 209 -25.64 -0.04 10.62
N PHE A 210 -26.26 -0.51 11.72
CA PHE A 210 -25.86 -0.15 13.07
C PHE A 210 -25.25 -1.34 13.82
N VAL A 211 -24.33 -1.02 14.75
CA VAL A 211 -23.83 -1.94 15.79
C VAL A 211 -24.86 -2.06 16.93
N ASP A 212 -24.48 -2.70 18.05
CA ASP A 212 -25.33 -2.83 19.25
C ASP A 212 -25.99 -1.49 19.60
N PRO A 213 -27.34 -1.45 19.75
CA PRO A 213 -28.11 -0.25 20.05
C PRO A 213 -27.73 0.42 21.37
N ASN A 214 -27.17 -0.32 22.33
CA ASN A 214 -26.78 0.20 23.64
C ASN A 214 -25.39 0.79 23.70
N THR A 215 -24.56 0.56 22.64
CA THR A 215 -23.25 1.20 22.55
C THR A 215 -23.40 2.72 22.52
N SER A 216 -22.66 3.43 23.38
CA SER A 216 -22.77 4.87 23.50
C SER A 216 -21.49 5.61 23.13
N ARG A 217 -21.67 6.86 22.71
CA ARG A 217 -20.58 7.81 22.43
C ARG A 217 -20.95 9.19 22.96
N ASP A 218 -19.94 9.99 23.18
CA ASP A 218 -20.08 11.44 23.44
C ASP A 218 -19.81 12.19 22.13
N PHE A 219 -20.87 12.58 21.46
CA PHE A 219 -20.79 13.28 20.17
C PHE A 219 -20.64 14.79 20.36
N LEU A 220 -19.46 15.30 20.01
CA LEU A 220 -19.11 16.71 20.08
C LEU A 220 -19.17 17.32 18.69
N TYR A 221 -19.93 18.40 18.53
CA TYR A 221 -19.97 19.13 17.26
C TYR A 221 -18.63 19.84 16.98
N VAL A 222 -18.20 19.84 15.73
CA VAL A 222 -16.83 20.26 15.35
C VAL A 222 -16.54 21.73 15.68
N ASP A 223 -17.52 22.63 15.58
CA ASP A 223 -17.33 24.05 15.95
C ASP A 223 -17.00 24.20 17.43
N ASP A 224 -17.64 23.41 18.31
CA ASP A 224 -17.34 23.40 19.75
C ASP A 224 -15.92 22.86 20.00
N ALA A 225 -15.48 21.86 19.24
CA ALA A 225 -14.09 21.39 19.31
C ALA A 225 -13.10 22.46 18.85
N VAL A 226 -13.38 23.19 17.77
CA VAL A 226 -12.55 24.32 17.31
C VAL A 226 -12.48 25.41 18.38
N GLU A 227 -13.61 25.76 19.00
CA GLU A 227 -13.64 26.74 20.10
C GLU A 227 -12.78 26.28 21.29
N ALA A 228 -12.77 24.97 21.62
CA ALA A 228 -11.90 24.43 22.66
C ALA A 228 -10.41 24.63 22.36
N PHE A 229 -9.95 24.42 21.13
CA PHE A 229 -8.57 24.71 20.75
C PHE A 229 -8.22 26.20 20.93
N VAL A 230 -9.12 27.08 20.53
CA VAL A 230 -8.95 28.54 20.66
C VAL A 230 -8.93 28.95 22.12
N ASP A 231 -9.89 28.50 22.94
CA ASP A 231 -10.00 28.85 24.35
C ASP A 231 -8.80 28.35 25.17
N VAL A 232 -8.33 27.12 24.91
CA VAL A 232 -7.14 26.58 25.56
C VAL A 232 -5.90 27.38 25.14
N ALA A 233 -5.71 27.66 23.84
CA ALA A 233 -4.55 28.41 23.37
C ALA A 233 -4.51 29.84 23.94
N LEU A 234 -5.68 30.46 24.19
CA LEU A 234 -5.80 31.82 24.70
C LEU A 234 -5.64 31.90 26.23
N ASN A 235 -6.19 30.95 26.97
CA ASN A 235 -6.31 30.98 28.42
C ASN A 235 -5.29 30.10 29.15
N LEU A 236 -4.35 29.46 28.45
CA LEU A 236 -3.34 28.59 29.03
C LEU A 236 -2.42 29.42 29.97
N THR A 237 -2.38 29.03 31.25
CA THR A 237 -1.50 29.62 32.27
C THR A 237 -0.36 28.65 32.62
N GLU A 238 0.69 29.13 33.32
CA GLU A 238 1.81 28.26 33.74
C GLU A 238 1.35 27.05 34.57
N SER A 239 0.27 27.20 35.35
CA SER A 239 -0.30 26.10 36.12
C SER A 239 -0.90 25.00 35.22
N ASP A 240 -1.26 25.34 33.99
CA ASP A 240 -1.89 24.46 33.01
C ASP A 240 -0.90 23.85 32.02
N TYR A 241 0.36 24.32 32.00
CA TYR A 241 1.36 23.79 31.07
C TYR A 241 1.54 22.28 31.26
N GLY A 242 1.39 21.53 30.16
CA GLY A 242 1.42 20.08 30.12
C GLY A 242 0.13 19.39 30.60
N ALA A 243 -0.94 20.14 30.90
CA ALA A 243 -2.21 19.55 31.29
C ALA A 243 -2.90 18.85 30.12
N SER A 244 -3.68 17.83 30.44
CA SER A 244 -4.66 17.25 29.52
C SER A 244 -6.05 17.74 29.92
N PHE A 245 -6.94 17.93 28.93
CA PHE A 245 -8.32 18.34 29.11
C PHE A 245 -9.24 17.42 28.29
N ASN A 246 -10.29 16.92 28.92
CA ASN A 246 -11.34 16.18 28.22
C ASN A 246 -12.23 17.13 27.44
N ILE A 247 -12.35 16.91 26.14
CA ILE A 247 -13.13 17.74 25.23
C ILE A 247 -14.29 16.91 24.65
N GLY A 248 -15.42 17.00 25.29
CA GLY A 248 -16.66 16.28 24.97
C GLY A 248 -17.87 17.07 25.48
N THR A 249 -19.04 16.50 25.40
CA THR A 249 -20.28 17.12 25.91
C THR A 249 -20.60 16.68 27.35
N GLY A 250 -19.98 15.61 27.83
CA GLY A 250 -20.33 14.98 29.10
C GLY A 250 -21.64 14.18 29.03
N ARG A 251 -22.19 13.98 27.83
CA ARG A 251 -23.48 13.29 27.63
C ARG A 251 -23.27 11.97 26.90
N LYS A 252 -23.89 10.94 27.45
CA LYS A 252 -23.97 9.61 26.84
C LYS A 252 -25.07 9.60 25.78
N THR A 253 -24.74 9.36 24.52
CA THR A 253 -25.68 9.19 23.42
C THR A 253 -25.52 7.81 22.83
N THR A 254 -26.56 6.99 22.89
CA THR A 254 -26.54 5.60 22.38
C THR A 254 -26.76 5.56 20.87
N ILE A 255 -26.39 4.44 20.23
CA ILE A 255 -26.68 4.22 18.80
C ILE A 255 -28.20 4.22 18.56
N ARG A 256 -28.98 3.72 19.52
CA ARG A 256 -30.44 3.83 19.49
C ARG A 256 -30.90 5.28 19.44
N ASP A 257 -30.40 6.13 20.34
CA ASP A 257 -30.74 7.57 20.36
C ASP A 257 -30.42 8.24 19.02
N CYS A 258 -29.29 7.85 18.37
CA CYS A 258 -28.94 8.34 17.04
C CYS A 258 -29.98 7.94 15.99
N ALA A 259 -30.42 6.68 16.00
CA ALA A 259 -31.40 6.17 15.06
C ALA A 259 -32.79 6.80 15.27
N GLU A 260 -33.22 6.95 16.53
CA GLU A 260 -34.50 7.60 16.88
C GLU A 260 -34.53 9.07 16.50
N LEU A 261 -33.43 9.80 16.73
CA LEU A 261 -33.29 11.18 16.31
C LEU A 261 -33.32 11.31 14.78
N ALA A 262 -32.65 10.40 14.06
CA ALA A 262 -32.71 10.38 12.59
C ALA A 262 -34.10 10.08 12.06
N LYS A 263 -34.85 9.14 12.71
CA LYS A 263 -36.25 8.84 12.38
C LYS A 263 -37.11 10.09 12.43
N GLU A 264 -36.94 10.86 13.51
CA GLU A 264 -37.71 12.09 13.73
C GLU A 264 -37.31 13.19 12.71
N LEU A 265 -36.01 13.47 12.54
CA LEU A 265 -35.51 14.58 11.71
C LEU A 265 -35.73 14.35 10.21
N PHE A 266 -35.63 13.09 9.75
CA PHE A 266 -35.69 12.77 8.33
C PHE A 266 -36.97 12.00 7.95
N SER A 267 -37.91 11.81 8.89
CA SER A 267 -39.21 11.15 8.66
C SER A 267 -39.06 9.74 8.05
N ILE A 268 -38.14 8.93 8.60
CA ILE A 268 -37.89 7.57 8.11
C ILE A 268 -39.02 6.64 8.58
N GLU A 269 -39.69 5.94 7.65
CA GLU A 269 -40.90 5.16 7.93
C GLU A 269 -40.64 3.80 8.58
N HIS A 270 -39.49 3.16 8.29
CA HIS A 270 -39.13 1.84 8.77
C HIS A 270 -38.27 1.89 10.06
N ASP A 271 -38.16 0.77 10.75
CA ASP A 271 -37.35 0.65 11.97
C ASP A 271 -35.86 0.37 11.62
N PRO A 272 -34.90 0.82 12.46
CA PRO A 272 -33.48 0.58 12.27
C PRO A 272 -33.10 -0.88 12.54
N GLU A 273 -32.14 -1.40 11.75
CA GLU A 273 -31.53 -2.72 11.96
C GLU A 273 -30.18 -2.61 12.67
N PHE A 274 -30.00 -3.39 13.76
CA PHE A 274 -28.78 -3.44 14.56
C PHE A 274 -28.05 -4.76 14.34
N SER A 275 -27.57 -4.99 13.12
CA SER A 275 -26.99 -6.26 12.66
C SER A 275 -25.47 -6.22 12.41
N MET A 276 -24.86 -5.03 12.51
CA MET A 276 -23.43 -4.88 12.27
C MET A 276 -22.62 -5.48 13.43
N PRO A 277 -21.60 -6.32 13.18
CA PRO A 277 -20.74 -6.86 14.23
C PRO A 277 -20.00 -5.77 14.98
N GLY A 278 -19.89 -5.91 16.30
CA GLY A 278 -19.05 -5.07 17.15
C GLY A 278 -17.57 -5.21 16.79
N ARG A 279 -16.76 -4.27 17.23
CA ARG A 279 -15.30 -4.30 17.05
C ARG A 279 -14.64 -4.78 18.34
N ASP A 280 -13.59 -5.59 18.27
CA ASP A 280 -12.92 -6.19 19.43
C ASP A 280 -12.36 -5.17 20.45
N TRP A 281 -12.08 -3.93 19.99
CA TRP A 281 -11.57 -2.84 20.83
C TRP A 281 -12.62 -1.80 21.22
N ASP A 282 -13.90 -2.05 20.91
CA ASP A 282 -14.98 -1.09 21.15
C ASP A 282 -15.51 -1.20 22.59
N VAL A 283 -15.57 -0.07 23.28
CA VAL A 283 -16.07 0.02 24.65
C VAL A 283 -17.55 0.37 24.61
N ALA A 284 -18.36 -0.29 25.46
CA ALA A 284 -19.81 -0.10 25.48
C ALA A 284 -20.21 1.36 25.77
N ASP A 285 -19.55 1.97 26.75
CA ASP A 285 -19.82 3.35 27.19
C ASP A 285 -18.60 4.24 27.04
N TRP A 286 -18.74 5.32 26.29
CA TRP A 286 -17.66 6.24 26.00
C TRP A 286 -18.13 7.71 26.06
N TYR A 287 -17.93 8.37 27.21
CA TYR A 287 -18.34 9.77 27.44
C TYR A 287 -17.36 10.49 28.37
N ALA A 288 -17.35 11.84 28.29
CA ALA A 288 -16.41 12.70 28.99
C ALA A 288 -16.88 13.08 30.41
N ASN A 289 -15.91 13.31 31.32
CA ASN A 289 -16.05 14.28 32.40
C ASN A 289 -15.34 15.57 31.97
N ILE A 290 -16.04 16.70 31.95
CA ILE A 290 -15.55 18.00 31.47
C ILE A 290 -15.34 19.03 32.59
N ASP A 291 -15.30 18.63 33.85
CA ASP A 291 -15.22 19.55 34.99
C ASP A 291 -13.89 20.31 35.03
N GLU A 292 -12.77 19.67 34.66
CA GLU A 292 -11.45 20.31 34.61
C GLU A 292 -11.39 21.43 33.55
N VAL A 293 -11.80 21.17 32.32
CA VAL A 293 -11.76 22.19 31.26
C VAL A 293 -12.72 23.33 31.53
N ARG A 294 -13.89 23.02 32.08
CA ARG A 294 -14.86 24.06 32.51
C ARG A 294 -14.30 24.96 33.58
N SER A 295 -13.72 24.40 34.64
CA SER A 295 -13.24 25.15 35.79
C SER A 295 -11.96 25.94 35.52
N ARG A 296 -11.03 25.39 34.72
CA ARG A 296 -9.71 25.97 34.51
C ARG A 296 -9.61 26.84 33.28
N ILE A 297 -10.28 26.46 32.20
CA ILE A 297 -10.26 27.18 30.91
C ILE A 297 -11.53 28.01 30.68
N GLY A 298 -12.65 27.58 31.29
CA GLY A 298 -13.96 28.22 31.11
C GLY A 298 -14.72 27.74 29.87
N TRP A 299 -14.20 26.70 29.14
CA TRP A 299 -14.85 26.18 27.96
C TRP A 299 -16.01 25.24 28.31
N ILE A 300 -17.10 25.36 27.56
CA ILE A 300 -18.27 24.46 27.60
C ILE A 300 -18.80 24.23 26.18
N PRO A 301 -19.27 23.01 25.84
CA PRO A 301 -19.92 22.77 24.55
C PRO A 301 -21.26 23.49 24.47
N ARG A 302 -21.57 24.07 23.32
CA ARG A 302 -22.77 24.93 23.13
C ARG A 302 -23.80 24.25 22.21
N THR A 303 -23.34 23.38 21.32
CA THR A 303 -24.19 22.76 20.30
C THR A 303 -24.75 21.43 20.81
N SER A 304 -26.08 21.32 20.89
CA SER A 304 -26.74 20.06 21.23
C SER A 304 -26.57 19.05 20.08
N PHE A 305 -26.65 17.73 20.38
CA PHE A 305 -26.54 16.68 19.36
C PHE A 305 -27.58 16.86 18.25
N ARG A 306 -28.83 17.17 18.59
CA ARG A 306 -29.89 17.46 17.63
C ARG A 306 -29.53 18.61 16.68
N GLU A 307 -29.08 19.73 17.26
CA GLU A 307 -28.69 20.91 16.50
C GLU A 307 -27.49 20.65 15.59
N GLY A 308 -26.49 19.90 16.08
CA GLY A 308 -25.34 19.51 15.28
C GLY A 308 -25.69 18.58 14.10
N ILE A 309 -26.65 17.66 14.26
CA ILE A 309 -27.16 16.86 13.14
C ILE A 309 -27.84 17.74 12.09
N ILE A 310 -28.67 18.71 12.51
CA ILE A 310 -29.33 19.65 11.59
C ILE A 310 -28.29 20.46 10.82
N LYS A 311 -27.31 21.08 11.50
CA LYS A 311 -26.22 21.84 10.87
C LYS A 311 -25.39 20.98 9.91
N THR A 312 -25.15 19.71 10.25
CA THR A 312 -24.44 18.78 9.38
C THR A 312 -25.26 18.46 8.11
N ALA A 313 -26.57 18.29 8.25
CA ALA A 313 -27.47 18.03 7.13
C ALA A 313 -27.57 19.27 6.20
N GLU A 314 -27.68 20.46 6.76
CA GLU A 314 -27.68 21.73 6.01
C GLU A 314 -26.38 21.90 5.20
N TRP A 315 -25.23 21.67 5.85
CA TRP A 315 -23.92 21.69 5.16
C TRP A 315 -23.87 20.68 4.03
N PHE A 316 -24.38 19.45 4.25
CA PHE A 316 -24.42 18.41 3.24
C PHE A 316 -25.30 18.78 2.05
N GLN A 317 -26.43 19.46 2.27
CA GLN A 317 -27.29 19.98 1.20
C GLN A 317 -26.60 21.03 0.33
N GLN A 318 -25.75 21.86 0.95
CA GLN A 318 -25.02 22.95 0.28
C GLN A 318 -23.75 22.50 -0.44
N LEU A 319 -23.38 21.23 -0.37
CA LEU A 319 -22.22 20.71 -1.12
C LEU A 319 -22.47 20.80 -2.62
N GLU A 320 -21.59 21.52 -3.34
CA GLU A 320 -21.63 21.67 -4.79
C GLU A 320 -21.38 20.32 -5.50
N ASP A 321 -20.47 19.50 -4.98
CA ASP A 321 -20.07 18.19 -5.53
C ASP A 321 -20.11 17.11 -4.43
N LYS A 322 -21.29 16.53 -4.25
CA LYS A 322 -21.52 15.43 -3.31
C LYS A 322 -20.75 14.18 -3.70
N GLU A 323 -20.61 13.91 -5.00
CA GLU A 323 -19.88 12.75 -5.53
C GLU A 323 -18.38 12.84 -5.14
N LYS A 324 -17.77 14.01 -5.31
CA LYS A 324 -16.38 14.28 -4.89
C LYS A 324 -16.19 14.04 -3.39
N TYR A 325 -17.13 14.49 -2.56
CA TYR A 325 -17.10 14.24 -1.11
C TYR A 325 -17.13 12.75 -0.79
N PHE A 326 -18.04 11.98 -1.39
CA PHE A 326 -18.12 10.54 -1.17
C PHE A 326 -16.90 9.80 -1.72
N GLN A 327 -16.37 10.21 -2.86
CA GLN A 327 -15.17 9.60 -3.44
C GLN A 327 -13.90 9.87 -2.62
N SER A 328 -13.80 11.03 -1.98
CA SER A 328 -12.67 11.36 -1.11
C SER A 328 -12.61 10.51 0.15
N SER A 329 -13.75 9.93 0.56
CA SER A 329 -13.93 9.13 1.78
C SER A 329 -14.12 7.62 1.52
N LYS A 330 -13.96 7.17 0.28
CA LYS A 330 -14.25 5.77 -0.16
C LYS A 330 -13.37 4.67 0.45
N ARG A 331 -12.71 4.89 1.56
CA ARG A 331 -11.92 3.83 2.21
C ARG A 331 -12.72 2.93 3.15
N PHE A 332 -13.97 3.30 3.47
CA PHE A 332 -14.81 2.49 4.34
C PHE A 332 -15.61 1.48 3.52
N GLY A 333 -15.49 0.21 3.89
CA GLY A 333 -16.10 -0.91 3.16
C GLY A 333 -15.23 -1.49 2.05
N LEU A 334 -14.12 -0.83 1.67
CA LEU A 334 -13.10 -1.47 0.83
C LEU A 334 -12.39 -2.56 1.62
N ASP A 335 -12.26 -3.72 1.04
CA ASP A 335 -11.42 -4.78 1.59
C ASP A 335 -9.93 -4.38 1.45
N THR A 336 -9.41 -3.68 2.46
CA THR A 336 -8.00 -3.27 2.50
C THR A 336 -7.09 -4.41 2.89
N LYS A 337 -7.60 -5.43 3.58
CA LYS A 337 -6.86 -6.65 3.94
C LYS A 337 -6.48 -7.43 2.67
N HIS A 338 -7.36 -7.45 1.67
CA HIS A 338 -7.12 -8.13 0.40
C HIS A 338 -6.90 -7.12 -0.74
N SER A 339 -6.12 -6.07 -0.47
CA SER A 339 -5.77 -5.06 -1.48
C SER A 339 -4.83 -5.60 -2.55
N VAL A 340 -4.95 -5.10 -3.79
CA VAL A 340 -4.30 -5.67 -4.97
C VAL A 340 -3.51 -4.63 -5.75
N SER A 341 -2.23 -4.88 -6.02
CA SER A 341 -1.42 -4.17 -7.01
C SER A 341 -1.46 -4.93 -8.33
N ALA A 342 -2.03 -4.35 -9.39
CA ALA A 342 -1.93 -4.92 -10.74
C ALA A 342 -0.69 -4.38 -11.44
N VAL A 343 0.22 -5.26 -11.83
CA VAL A 343 1.44 -4.92 -12.59
C VAL A 343 1.30 -5.42 -14.01
N ILE A 344 1.36 -4.49 -14.97
CA ILE A 344 1.16 -4.75 -16.40
C ILE A 344 2.44 -4.42 -17.16
N ALA A 345 3.06 -5.43 -17.79
CA ALA A 345 4.22 -5.23 -18.65
C ALA A 345 3.76 -4.89 -20.08
N CYS A 346 4.17 -3.71 -20.58
CA CYS A 346 3.74 -3.15 -21.86
C CYS A 346 4.92 -2.94 -22.82
N TYR A 347 4.76 -3.42 -24.06
CA TYR A 347 5.70 -3.14 -25.16
C TYR A 347 4.97 -3.13 -26.50
N LYS A 348 4.79 -1.96 -27.10
CA LYS A 348 3.98 -1.72 -28.31
C LYS A 348 2.48 -2.04 -28.07
N ASP A 349 1.97 -1.61 -26.92
CA ASP A 349 0.61 -1.91 -26.46
C ASP A 349 -0.22 -0.63 -26.24
N ASN A 350 0.15 0.50 -26.87
CA ASN A 350 -0.51 1.80 -26.69
C ASN A 350 -2.04 1.76 -26.82
N GLU A 351 -2.56 0.96 -27.75
CA GLU A 351 -4.02 0.78 -27.98
C GLU A 351 -4.66 -0.13 -26.93
N ALA A 352 -3.90 -1.06 -26.35
CA ALA A 352 -4.38 -2.01 -25.35
C ALA A 352 -4.45 -1.40 -23.94
N ILE A 353 -3.56 -0.47 -23.60
CA ILE A 353 -3.46 0.15 -22.26
C ILE A 353 -4.77 0.77 -21.78
N PRO A 354 -5.52 1.59 -22.55
CA PRO A 354 -6.78 2.16 -22.08
C PRO A 354 -7.84 1.09 -21.83
N VAL A 355 -7.91 0.06 -22.69
CA VAL A 355 -8.84 -1.06 -22.54
C VAL A 355 -8.52 -1.88 -21.28
N MET A 356 -7.24 -2.17 -21.03
CA MET A 356 -6.76 -2.87 -19.85
C MET A 356 -7.12 -2.09 -18.59
N TYR A 357 -6.89 -0.76 -18.59
CA TYR A 357 -7.24 0.11 -17.46
C TYR A 357 -8.72 0.03 -17.10
N GLU A 358 -9.62 0.20 -18.09
CA GLU A 358 -11.05 0.17 -17.80
C GLU A 358 -11.52 -1.21 -17.32
N ARG A 359 -11.02 -2.30 -17.89
CA ARG A 359 -11.34 -3.66 -17.44
C ARG A 359 -10.86 -3.92 -16.01
N LEU A 360 -9.62 -3.54 -15.67
CA LEU A 360 -9.08 -3.67 -14.31
C LEU A 360 -9.87 -2.83 -13.30
N LYS A 361 -10.16 -1.57 -13.65
CA LYS A 361 -10.97 -0.67 -12.82
C LYS A 361 -12.35 -1.25 -12.51
N ASN A 362 -13.03 -1.81 -13.52
CA ASN A 362 -14.33 -2.44 -13.37
C ASN A 362 -14.23 -3.69 -12.48
N THR A 363 -13.24 -4.55 -12.70
CA THR A 363 -13.00 -5.76 -11.91
C THR A 363 -12.76 -5.42 -10.43
N PHE A 364 -11.87 -4.48 -10.13
CA PHE A 364 -11.59 -4.08 -8.74
C PHE A 364 -12.75 -3.34 -8.07
N THR A 365 -13.51 -2.56 -8.82
CA THR A 365 -14.72 -1.90 -8.31
C THR A 365 -15.78 -2.93 -7.92
N LYS A 366 -15.98 -3.95 -8.75
CA LYS A 366 -16.90 -5.06 -8.47
C LYS A 366 -16.47 -5.88 -7.25
N LEU A 367 -15.16 -6.14 -7.11
CA LEU A 367 -14.57 -6.85 -5.96
C LEU A 367 -14.62 -6.03 -4.66
N ASN A 368 -14.84 -4.73 -4.75
CA ASN A 368 -14.77 -3.79 -3.63
C ASN A 368 -13.47 -3.90 -2.81
N VAL A 369 -12.33 -4.05 -3.48
CA VAL A 369 -10.99 -4.10 -2.87
C VAL A 369 -10.23 -2.79 -3.09
N ASP A 370 -9.34 -2.43 -2.17
CA ASP A 370 -8.40 -1.34 -2.41
C ASP A 370 -7.33 -1.80 -3.43
N TYR A 371 -7.00 -0.95 -4.41
CA TYR A 371 -6.12 -1.35 -5.51
C TYR A 371 -5.24 -0.22 -6.04
N GLU A 372 -4.19 -0.61 -6.73
CA GLU A 372 -3.38 0.24 -7.60
C GLU A 372 -3.10 -0.49 -8.93
N ILE A 373 -2.86 0.26 -9.98
CA ILE A 373 -2.51 -0.24 -11.32
C ILE A 373 -1.15 0.34 -11.70
N ILE A 374 -0.19 -0.51 -12.00
CA ILE A 374 1.18 -0.13 -12.34
C ILE A 374 1.48 -0.59 -13.76
N PHE A 375 1.48 0.34 -14.71
CA PHE A 375 1.92 0.07 -16.08
C PHE A 375 3.42 0.21 -16.20
N VAL A 376 4.10 -0.82 -16.69
CA VAL A 376 5.54 -0.81 -16.93
C VAL A 376 5.78 -0.76 -18.44
N ASN A 377 6.09 0.41 -18.94
CA ASN A 377 6.52 0.64 -20.32
C ASN A 377 7.97 0.20 -20.48
N ASP A 378 8.19 -0.95 -21.11
CA ASP A 378 9.50 -1.56 -21.29
C ASP A 378 10.27 -0.97 -22.50
N GLY A 379 10.43 0.36 -22.51
CA GLY A 379 11.14 1.09 -23.56
C GLY A 379 10.44 0.99 -24.92
N SER A 380 9.11 1.07 -24.93
CA SER A 380 8.31 1.00 -26.15
C SER A 380 8.61 2.18 -27.08
N PRO A 381 8.71 1.96 -28.41
CA PRO A 381 8.93 3.02 -29.37
C PRO A 381 7.66 3.78 -29.78
N ASP A 382 6.48 3.33 -29.31
CA ASP A 382 5.18 3.98 -29.56
C ASP A 382 4.87 5.03 -28.49
N ASN A 383 3.65 5.58 -28.49
CA ASN A 383 3.20 6.59 -27.54
C ASN A 383 2.62 6.00 -26.23
N SER A 384 3.02 4.77 -25.84
CA SER A 384 2.52 4.11 -24.61
C SER A 384 2.77 4.97 -23.37
N GLU A 385 3.89 5.70 -23.29
CA GLU A 385 4.21 6.57 -22.15
C GLU A 385 3.22 7.72 -21.99
N GLU A 386 2.87 8.38 -23.09
CA GLU A 386 1.88 9.47 -23.10
C GLU A 386 0.49 8.98 -22.70
N VAL A 387 0.09 7.79 -23.16
CA VAL A 387 -1.17 7.16 -22.79
C VAL A 387 -1.23 6.87 -21.29
N ILE A 388 -0.18 6.27 -20.73
CA ILE A 388 -0.07 5.99 -19.29
C ILE A 388 -0.13 7.31 -18.50
N ARG A 389 0.59 8.33 -18.95
CA ARG A 389 0.61 9.66 -18.34
C ARG A 389 -0.79 10.30 -18.32
N ALA A 390 -1.53 10.21 -19.42
CA ALA A 390 -2.89 10.74 -19.49
C ALA A 390 -3.85 10.04 -18.53
N ILE A 391 -3.77 8.71 -18.41
CA ILE A 391 -4.59 7.94 -17.46
C ILE A 391 -4.21 8.29 -16.01
N SER A 392 -2.91 8.35 -15.68
CA SER A 392 -2.44 8.62 -14.32
C SER A 392 -2.78 10.04 -13.83
N ARG A 393 -2.99 11.01 -14.76
CA ARG A 393 -3.47 12.36 -14.43
C ARG A 393 -4.89 12.34 -13.90
N ASN A 394 -5.73 11.43 -14.41
CA ASN A 394 -7.14 11.35 -14.08
C ASN A 394 -7.46 10.33 -12.97
N ASP A 395 -6.57 9.36 -12.72
CA ASP A 395 -6.73 8.36 -11.66
C ASP A 395 -5.40 8.17 -10.89
N ARG A 396 -5.37 8.62 -9.64
CA ARG A 396 -4.19 8.53 -8.75
C ARG A 396 -3.77 7.12 -8.38
N ARG A 397 -4.66 6.14 -8.57
CA ARG A 397 -4.35 4.72 -8.36
C ARG A 397 -3.51 4.15 -9.50
N VAL A 398 -3.32 4.92 -10.58
CA VAL A 398 -2.52 4.53 -11.73
C VAL A 398 -1.13 5.14 -11.63
N ARG A 399 -0.14 4.28 -11.72
CA ARG A 399 1.28 4.64 -11.76
C ARG A 399 1.92 4.08 -13.03
N GLY A 400 2.90 4.77 -13.56
CA GLY A 400 3.69 4.33 -14.71
C GLY A 400 5.15 4.19 -14.38
N ILE A 401 5.83 3.22 -15.00
CA ILE A 401 7.28 3.11 -15.03
C ILE A 401 7.70 3.13 -16.50
N SER A 402 8.71 3.89 -16.87
CA SER A 402 9.35 3.78 -18.17
C SER A 402 10.78 3.31 -18.03
N HIS A 403 11.13 2.23 -18.71
CA HIS A 403 12.49 1.72 -18.80
C HIS A 403 13.31 2.48 -19.84
N SER A 404 14.63 2.52 -19.69
CA SER A 404 15.53 3.18 -20.62
C SER A 404 15.63 2.47 -21.97
N ARG A 405 15.34 1.18 -22.03
CA ARG A 405 15.23 0.31 -23.22
C ARG A 405 14.37 -0.89 -22.92
N ASN A 406 14.13 -1.74 -23.90
CA ASN A 406 13.49 -3.05 -23.69
C ASN A 406 14.43 -3.99 -22.92
N PHE A 407 14.00 -4.45 -21.74
CA PHE A 407 14.66 -5.44 -20.87
C PHE A 407 13.89 -6.76 -20.82
N GLY A 408 12.70 -6.83 -21.42
CA GLY A 408 11.79 -7.98 -21.43
C GLY A 408 10.75 -7.97 -20.31
N SER A 409 9.64 -8.69 -20.54
CA SER A 409 8.47 -8.68 -19.64
C SER A 409 8.81 -9.13 -18.21
N GLN A 410 9.75 -10.07 -18.02
CA GLN A 410 10.15 -10.54 -16.69
C GLN A 410 10.80 -9.42 -15.87
N ALA A 411 11.66 -8.61 -16.50
CA ALA A 411 12.25 -7.42 -15.88
C ALA A 411 11.17 -6.34 -15.61
N GLY A 412 10.20 -6.19 -16.52
CA GLY A 412 9.04 -5.31 -16.33
C GLY A 412 8.22 -5.70 -15.11
N PHE A 413 7.89 -6.97 -14.95
CA PHE A 413 7.17 -7.48 -13.78
C PHE A 413 7.95 -7.23 -12.49
N ARG A 414 9.25 -7.55 -12.45
CA ARG A 414 10.08 -7.28 -11.27
C ARG A 414 10.09 -5.79 -10.92
N SER A 415 10.26 -4.93 -11.92
CA SER A 415 10.24 -3.47 -11.75
C SER A 415 8.92 -2.97 -11.16
N GLY A 416 7.78 -3.50 -11.60
CA GLY A 416 6.47 -3.17 -11.04
C GLY A 416 6.26 -3.71 -9.62
N MET A 417 6.69 -4.95 -9.37
CA MET A 417 6.61 -5.57 -8.03
C MET A 417 7.39 -4.78 -6.97
N GLU A 418 8.57 -4.23 -7.31
CA GLU A 418 9.40 -3.44 -6.37
C GLU A 418 8.70 -2.18 -5.86
N ILE A 419 7.83 -1.55 -6.67
CA ILE A 419 7.09 -0.35 -6.27
C ILE A 419 5.66 -0.63 -5.82
N SER A 420 5.23 -1.90 -5.83
CA SER A 420 3.88 -2.30 -5.43
C SER A 420 3.67 -2.07 -3.92
N THR A 421 2.53 -1.48 -3.55
CA THR A 421 2.24 -1.08 -2.16
C THR A 421 1.13 -1.88 -1.49
N LYS A 422 0.37 -2.68 -2.26
CA LYS A 422 -0.78 -3.44 -1.74
C LYS A 422 -0.38 -4.80 -1.16
N ASN A 423 -1.32 -5.45 -0.50
CA ASN A 423 -1.10 -6.72 0.21
C ASN A 423 -1.00 -7.94 -0.71
N SER A 424 -1.31 -7.78 -1.98
CA SER A 424 -1.02 -8.75 -3.03
C SER A 424 -0.62 -8.06 -4.32
N CYS A 425 -0.01 -8.83 -5.23
CA CYS A 425 0.39 -8.36 -6.55
C CYS A 425 -0.10 -9.35 -7.62
N VAL A 426 -0.78 -8.85 -8.64
CA VAL A 426 -1.16 -9.63 -9.82
C VAL A 426 -0.36 -9.16 -11.03
N LEU A 427 0.22 -10.11 -11.78
CA LEU A 427 1.02 -9.86 -12.98
C LEU A 427 0.20 -10.15 -14.24
N LEU A 428 0.17 -9.22 -15.20
CA LEU A 428 -0.54 -9.36 -16.48
C LEU A 428 0.34 -8.89 -17.64
N ASP A 429 0.23 -9.59 -18.79
CA ASP A 429 0.76 -9.10 -20.06
C ASP A 429 -0.13 -7.97 -20.61
N GLY A 430 0.46 -6.92 -21.20
CA GLY A 430 -0.26 -5.75 -21.73
C GLY A 430 -1.13 -6.04 -22.97
N ASP A 431 -1.04 -7.24 -23.56
CA ASP A 431 -1.66 -7.63 -24.83
C ASP A 431 -3.14 -8.10 -24.75
N LEU A 432 -3.78 -7.94 -23.60
CA LEU A 432 -5.17 -8.34 -23.30
C LEU A 432 -5.45 -9.85 -23.44
N GLN A 433 -4.43 -10.70 -23.52
CA GLN A 433 -4.60 -12.14 -23.58
C GLN A 433 -4.80 -12.81 -22.21
N ASP A 434 -4.45 -12.09 -21.13
CA ASP A 434 -4.71 -12.48 -19.76
C ASP A 434 -5.93 -11.69 -19.25
N PRO A 435 -7.10 -12.36 -19.05
CA PRO A 435 -8.35 -11.65 -18.76
C PRO A 435 -8.34 -11.06 -17.33
N PRO A 436 -8.46 -9.74 -17.15
CA PRO A 436 -8.50 -9.11 -15.84
C PRO A 436 -9.63 -9.62 -14.94
N GLU A 437 -10.74 -10.07 -15.52
CA GLU A 437 -11.90 -10.59 -14.79
C GLU A 437 -11.58 -11.87 -14.00
N LEU A 438 -10.54 -12.63 -14.39
CA LEU A 438 -10.08 -13.80 -13.65
C LEU A 438 -9.53 -13.44 -12.27
N ILE A 439 -9.15 -12.19 -12.06
CA ILE A 439 -8.68 -11.68 -10.77
C ILE A 439 -9.76 -11.85 -9.69
N GLU A 440 -11.05 -11.81 -10.05
CA GLU A 440 -12.15 -12.06 -9.10
C GLU A 440 -11.99 -13.43 -8.44
N ALA A 441 -11.85 -14.47 -9.23
CA ALA A 441 -11.65 -15.83 -8.73
C ALA A 441 -10.28 -16.02 -8.05
N MET A 442 -9.24 -15.29 -8.50
CA MET A 442 -7.92 -15.33 -7.85
C MET A 442 -7.98 -14.73 -6.44
N VAL A 443 -8.68 -13.61 -6.24
CA VAL A 443 -8.85 -12.98 -4.93
C VAL A 443 -9.66 -13.87 -4.00
N GLU A 444 -10.69 -14.56 -4.48
CA GLU A 444 -11.45 -15.53 -3.69
C GLU A 444 -10.55 -16.67 -3.18
N LYS A 445 -9.71 -17.24 -4.05
CA LYS A 445 -8.76 -18.29 -3.65
C LYS A 445 -7.71 -17.75 -2.65
N TRP A 446 -7.27 -16.52 -2.80
CA TRP A 446 -6.38 -15.90 -1.82
C TRP A 446 -7.08 -15.71 -0.46
N ARG A 447 -8.35 -15.30 -0.43
CA ARG A 447 -9.18 -15.25 0.79
C ARG A 447 -9.35 -16.62 1.47
N GLU A 448 -9.34 -17.72 0.68
CA GLU A 448 -9.34 -19.10 1.20
C GLU A 448 -7.99 -19.51 1.82
N GLY A 449 -6.97 -18.63 1.79
CA GLY A 449 -5.65 -18.86 2.39
C GLY A 449 -4.62 -19.49 1.46
N TYR A 450 -4.77 -19.35 0.13
CA TYR A 450 -3.70 -19.62 -0.82
C TYR A 450 -2.81 -18.38 -0.97
N ASP A 451 -1.49 -18.58 -0.92
CA ASP A 451 -0.52 -17.49 -1.05
C ASP A 451 -0.25 -17.12 -2.52
N VAL A 452 -0.45 -18.05 -3.43
CA VAL A 452 -0.27 -17.87 -4.87
C VAL A 452 -1.43 -18.49 -5.63
N VAL A 453 -2.03 -17.71 -6.53
CA VAL A 453 -3.08 -18.19 -7.44
C VAL A 453 -2.68 -17.86 -8.87
N TYR A 454 -2.39 -18.89 -9.68
CA TYR A 454 -1.94 -18.70 -11.06
C TYR A 454 -2.99 -19.12 -12.08
N GLY A 455 -2.98 -18.44 -13.24
CA GLY A 455 -3.79 -18.84 -14.39
C GLY A 455 -3.19 -20.04 -15.08
N ARG A 456 -3.98 -21.13 -15.22
CA ARG A 456 -3.62 -22.33 -15.95
C ARG A 456 -4.31 -22.34 -17.32
N ARG A 457 -3.51 -22.34 -18.39
CA ARG A 457 -4.01 -22.27 -19.76
C ARG A 457 -4.57 -23.61 -20.22
N VAL A 458 -5.89 -23.68 -20.44
CA VAL A 458 -6.56 -24.88 -20.99
C VAL A 458 -7.02 -24.62 -22.42
N GLY A 459 -7.23 -25.69 -23.21
CA GLY A 459 -7.83 -25.59 -24.54
C GLY A 459 -6.89 -25.17 -25.69
N ARG A 460 -5.57 -25.42 -25.58
CA ARG A 460 -4.65 -25.19 -26.73
C ARG A 460 -5.08 -26.02 -27.94
N GLN A 461 -5.43 -25.32 -29.03
CA GLN A 461 -5.57 -25.92 -30.35
C GLN A 461 -4.16 -26.25 -30.91
N ALA A 462 -3.52 -27.28 -30.40
CA ALA A 462 -2.23 -27.76 -30.94
C ALA A 462 -2.45 -29.07 -31.73
N THR A 463 -1.70 -29.24 -32.82
CA THR A 463 -1.72 -30.51 -33.59
C THR A 463 -1.32 -31.66 -32.67
N LEU A 464 -1.77 -32.89 -32.98
CA LEU A 464 -1.46 -34.11 -32.22
C LEU A 464 0.05 -34.28 -32.00
N PHE A 465 0.87 -33.95 -32.98
CA PHE A 465 2.34 -33.98 -32.90
C PHE A 465 2.87 -33.00 -31.86
N MET A 466 2.39 -31.75 -31.87
CA MET A 466 2.80 -30.72 -30.90
C MET A 466 2.35 -31.09 -29.48
N ARG A 467 1.17 -31.65 -29.29
CA ARG A 467 0.68 -32.10 -27.96
C ARG A 467 1.58 -33.19 -27.40
N THR A 468 2.03 -34.16 -28.25
CA THR A 468 2.94 -35.22 -27.83
C THR A 468 4.32 -34.68 -27.50
N ALA A 469 4.84 -33.75 -28.31
CA ALA A 469 6.11 -33.09 -28.05
C ALA A 469 6.11 -32.27 -26.75
N TYR A 470 5.02 -31.53 -26.47
CA TYR A 470 4.87 -30.81 -25.19
C TYR A 470 4.79 -31.77 -24.00
N LYS A 471 4.02 -32.89 -24.11
CA LYS A 471 3.95 -33.88 -23.02
C LYS A 471 5.31 -34.55 -22.77
N ALA A 472 6.05 -34.87 -23.81
CA ALA A 472 7.41 -35.42 -23.68
C ALA A 472 8.36 -34.40 -23.02
N PHE A 473 8.31 -33.13 -23.45
CA PHE A 473 9.12 -32.07 -22.88
C PHE A 473 8.85 -31.89 -21.38
N TYR A 474 7.57 -31.74 -20.97
CA TYR A 474 7.23 -31.58 -19.56
C TYR A 474 7.59 -32.82 -18.72
N ARG A 475 7.45 -34.04 -19.25
CA ARG A 475 7.86 -35.26 -18.54
C ARG A 475 9.37 -35.31 -18.33
N VAL A 476 10.15 -34.91 -19.34
CA VAL A 476 11.61 -34.78 -19.24
C VAL A 476 11.98 -33.66 -18.24
N PHE A 477 11.31 -32.53 -18.33
CA PHE A 477 11.55 -31.38 -17.44
C PHE A 477 11.27 -31.76 -15.99
N ASP A 478 10.11 -32.39 -15.67
CA ASP A 478 9.75 -32.77 -14.31
C ASP A 478 10.73 -33.80 -13.72
N TYR A 479 11.21 -34.74 -14.56
CA TYR A 479 12.19 -35.71 -14.11
C TYR A 479 13.53 -35.05 -13.72
N PHE A 480 13.91 -33.97 -14.40
CA PHE A 480 15.19 -33.33 -14.24
C PHE A 480 15.16 -32.07 -13.34
N SER A 481 14.00 -31.44 -13.15
CA SER A 481 13.88 -30.24 -12.32
C SER A 481 13.79 -30.61 -10.84
N TYR A 482 14.60 -29.95 -9.99
CA TYR A 482 14.49 -30.10 -8.54
C TYR A 482 13.34 -29.27 -7.95
N VAL A 483 12.66 -28.45 -8.77
CA VAL A 483 11.49 -27.66 -8.38
C VAL A 483 10.28 -28.09 -9.21
N PRO A 484 9.16 -28.52 -8.60
CA PRO A 484 7.94 -28.86 -9.32
C PRO A 484 7.28 -27.60 -9.87
N ILE A 485 7.48 -27.29 -11.16
CA ILE A 485 6.83 -26.15 -11.81
C ILE A 485 5.48 -26.58 -12.36
N PRO A 486 4.36 -25.93 -11.97
CA PRO A 486 3.04 -26.30 -12.44
C PRO A 486 2.94 -26.23 -13.98
N HIS A 487 2.43 -27.31 -14.60
CA HIS A 487 2.25 -27.38 -16.05
C HIS A 487 1.24 -26.33 -16.53
N ASP A 488 1.47 -25.77 -17.72
CA ASP A 488 0.61 -24.78 -18.36
C ASP A 488 0.34 -23.49 -17.55
N ALA A 489 1.07 -23.28 -16.41
CA ALA A 489 1.05 -22.05 -15.67
C ALA A 489 1.75 -20.92 -16.44
N GLY A 490 1.10 -19.77 -16.54
CA GLY A 490 1.67 -18.52 -17.06
C GLY A 490 2.36 -17.69 -15.99
N ASP A 491 2.85 -16.52 -16.39
CA ASP A 491 3.30 -15.47 -15.45
C ASP A 491 2.08 -14.80 -14.81
N PHE A 492 0.92 -14.82 -15.47
CA PHE A 492 -0.35 -14.35 -14.94
C PHE A 492 -0.70 -15.07 -13.64
N SER A 493 -0.53 -14.37 -12.53
CA SER A 493 -0.76 -14.90 -11.19
C SER A 493 -0.94 -13.77 -10.18
N LEU A 494 -1.81 -14.01 -9.19
CA LEU A 494 -1.93 -13.20 -7.99
C LEU A 494 -1.05 -13.81 -6.90
N MET A 495 -0.25 -13.00 -6.23
CA MET A 495 0.69 -13.41 -5.20
C MET A 495 0.54 -12.53 -3.97
N ASP A 496 0.48 -13.13 -2.79
CA ASP A 496 0.53 -12.42 -1.50
C ASP A 496 1.82 -11.60 -1.39
N LYS A 497 1.80 -10.50 -0.67
CA LYS A 497 2.95 -9.60 -0.48
C LYS A 497 4.17 -10.34 0.10
N ARG A 498 3.96 -11.34 0.96
CA ARG A 498 5.04 -12.17 1.50
C ARG A 498 5.78 -12.93 0.41
N VAL A 499 5.02 -13.46 -0.58
CA VAL A 499 5.61 -14.16 -1.74
C VAL A 499 6.38 -13.17 -2.61
N VAL A 500 5.79 -12.01 -2.91
CA VAL A 500 6.45 -10.95 -3.69
C VAL A 500 7.76 -10.52 -3.03
N ASN A 501 7.73 -10.26 -1.72
CA ASN A 501 8.93 -9.87 -0.98
C ASN A 501 10.00 -10.97 -1.03
N ALA A 502 9.62 -12.24 -0.82
CA ALA A 502 10.54 -13.36 -0.96
C ALA A 502 11.16 -13.44 -2.37
N MET A 503 10.32 -13.32 -3.43
CA MET A 503 10.82 -13.35 -4.81
C MET A 503 11.76 -12.19 -5.16
N LEU A 504 11.58 -11.03 -4.55
CA LEU A 504 12.45 -9.87 -4.76
C LEU A 504 13.83 -10.01 -4.11
N THR A 505 13.99 -10.90 -3.12
CA THR A 505 15.30 -11.18 -2.50
C THR A 505 16.21 -12.05 -3.37
N PHE A 506 15.65 -12.76 -4.38
CA PHE A 506 16.45 -13.60 -5.27
C PHE A 506 17.36 -12.74 -6.18
N PRO A 507 18.68 -12.94 -6.13
CA PRO A 507 19.63 -12.12 -6.87
C PRO A 507 19.77 -12.52 -8.35
N GLU A 508 19.09 -13.59 -8.78
CA GLU A 508 19.22 -14.20 -10.11
C GLU A 508 19.00 -13.19 -11.24
N ARG A 509 20.00 -13.05 -12.13
CA ARG A 509 19.96 -12.14 -13.28
C ARG A 509 19.10 -12.62 -14.42
N ASP A 510 19.10 -13.93 -14.63
CA ASP A 510 18.33 -14.56 -15.69
C ASP A 510 16.94 -14.96 -15.14
N LEU A 511 16.07 -13.96 -14.96
CA LEU A 511 14.77 -14.12 -14.36
C LEU A 511 13.87 -15.13 -15.11
N PHE A 512 13.42 -16.14 -14.40
CA PHE A 512 12.35 -17.04 -14.80
C PHE A 512 11.30 -17.09 -13.68
N LEU A 513 10.42 -16.09 -13.66
CA LEU A 513 9.51 -15.83 -12.53
C LEU A 513 8.65 -17.04 -12.13
N ARG A 514 8.26 -17.89 -13.10
CA ARG A 514 7.50 -19.13 -12.81
C ARG A 514 8.31 -20.10 -11.97
N GLY A 515 9.58 -20.25 -12.27
CA GLY A 515 10.50 -21.10 -11.51
C GLY A 515 10.79 -20.53 -10.14
N VAL A 516 11.10 -19.24 -10.06
CA VAL A 516 11.34 -18.51 -8.80
C VAL A 516 10.11 -18.58 -7.89
N ARG A 517 8.91 -18.40 -8.45
CA ARG A 517 7.63 -18.55 -7.73
C ARG A 517 7.43 -19.97 -7.20
N ALA A 518 7.72 -21.00 -8.00
CA ALA A 518 7.62 -22.38 -7.57
C ALA A 518 8.66 -22.71 -6.50
N TYR A 519 9.91 -22.22 -6.65
CA TYR A 519 10.98 -22.38 -5.68
C TYR A 519 10.66 -21.75 -4.32
N ALA A 520 9.97 -20.63 -4.29
CA ALA A 520 9.55 -19.96 -3.06
C ALA A 520 8.63 -20.82 -2.16
N GLY A 521 7.97 -21.85 -2.70
CA GLY A 521 7.37 -22.97 -1.94
C GLY A 521 6.07 -22.65 -1.20
N PHE A 522 5.50 -21.45 -1.31
CA PHE A 522 4.25 -21.05 -0.67
C PHE A 522 3.05 -21.89 -1.16
N LYS A 523 1.92 -21.85 -0.43
CA LYS A 523 0.69 -22.60 -0.79
C LYS A 523 0.09 -22.07 -2.09
N GLN A 524 0.14 -22.88 -3.15
CA GLN A 524 -0.22 -22.48 -4.51
C GLN A 524 -1.44 -23.23 -5.03
N THR A 525 -2.26 -22.56 -5.87
CA THR A 525 -3.35 -23.19 -6.62
C THR A 525 -3.47 -22.56 -8.02
N GLY A 526 -4.11 -23.27 -8.95
CA GLY A 526 -4.33 -22.82 -10.31
C GLY A 526 -5.80 -22.65 -10.65
N ILE A 527 -6.14 -21.65 -11.47
CA ILE A 527 -7.47 -21.43 -12.04
C ILE A 527 -7.40 -21.61 -13.56
N ASP A 528 -8.26 -22.47 -14.08
CA ASP A 528 -8.29 -22.78 -15.50
C ASP A 528 -8.91 -21.63 -16.30
N TYR A 529 -8.25 -21.22 -17.39
CA TYR A 529 -8.81 -20.27 -18.33
C TYR A 529 -8.40 -20.56 -19.77
N VAL A 530 -9.26 -20.14 -20.69
CA VAL A 530 -8.99 -20.18 -22.13
C VAL A 530 -8.37 -18.86 -22.53
N ARG A 531 -7.12 -18.89 -23.01
CA ARG A 531 -6.43 -17.67 -23.45
C ARG A 531 -7.10 -17.09 -24.70
N PRO A 532 -7.67 -15.86 -24.67
CA PRO A 532 -8.29 -15.25 -25.84
C PRO A 532 -7.26 -14.98 -26.94
N LYS A 533 -7.76 -14.79 -28.17
CA LYS A 533 -6.89 -14.35 -29.26
C LYS A 533 -6.44 -12.91 -28.98
N ARG A 534 -5.21 -12.59 -29.39
CA ARG A 534 -4.66 -11.25 -29.30
C ARG A 534 -5.56 -10.27 -30.08
N VAL A 535 -5.93 -9.16 -29.45
CA VAL A 535 -6.79 -8.14 -30.03
C VAL A 535 -5.96 -7.12 -30.82
N PHE A 536 -4.79 -6.74 -30.28
CA PHE A 536 -3.88 -5.74 -30.86
C PHE A 536 -2.47 -6.32 -31.03
N GLY A 537 -1.71 -5.80 -32.02
CA GLY A 537 -0.31 -6.12 -32.24
C GLY A 537 -0.03 -7.46 -32.93
N VAL A 538 1.23 -7.74 -33.23
CA VAL A 538 1.72 -8.93 -33.93
C VAL A 538 2.57 -9.77 -32.97
N THR A 539 2.39 -11.10 -33.00
CA THR A 539 3.20 -11.99 -32.15
C THR A 539 4.68 -11.92 -32.53
N THR A 540 5.54 -11.67 -31.54
CA THR A 540 7.00 -11.64 -31.71
C THR A 540 7.67 -12.99 -31.43
N ASN A 541 6.91 -14.01 -31.02
CA ASN A 541 7.40 -15.34 -30.70
C ASN A 541 7.49 -16.24 -31.94
N ASN A 542 8.66 -16.86 -32.15
CA ASN A 542 8.89 -17.87 -33.17
C ASN A 542 9.42 -19.17 -32.52
N PHE A 543 9.51 -20.25 -33.32
CA PHE A 543 9.95 -21.57 -32.85
C PHE A 543 11.35 -21.54 -32.17
N LEU A 544 12.30 -20.79 -32.74
CA LEU A 544 13.66 -20.68 -32.20
C LEU A 544 13.69 -19.96 -30.84
N LYS A 545 12.83 -18.94 -30.65
CA LYS A 545 12.68 -18.27 -29.34
C LYS A 545 12.10 -19.22 -28.30
N ASN A 546 11.14 -20.07 -28.68
CA ASN A 546 10.58 -21.06 -27.77
C ASN A 546 11.61 -22.11 -27.31
N ILE A 547 12.55 -22.54 -28.20
CA ILE A 547 13.68 -23.38 -27.82
C ILE A 547 14.60 -22.64 -26.84
N GLY A 548 14.87 -21.36 -27.08
CA GLY A 548 15.64 -20.51 -26.15
C GLY A 548 15.01 -20.44 -24.75
N TRP A 549 13.69 -20.26 -24.67
CA TRP A 549 12.95 -20.28 -23.39
C TRP A 549 13.04 -21.66 -22.69
N ALA A 550 12.93 -22.75 -23.45
CA ALA A 550 13.06 -24.10 -22.90
C ALA A 550 14.47 -24.35 -22.34
N LYS A 551 15.52 -23.98 -23.09
CA LYS A 551 16.92 -23.99 -22.61
C LYS A 551 17.08 -23.19 -21.33
N LYS A 552 16.57 -21.95 -21.30
CA LYS A 552 16.62 -21.08 -20.13
C LYS A 552 16.04 -21.74 -18.89
N GLY A 553 14.84 -22.34 -18.99
CA GLY A 553 14.20 -23.05 -17.89
C GLY A 553 15.03 -24.24 -17.39
N ILE A 554 15.54 -25.06 -18.30
CA ILE A 554 16.36 -26.25 -17.95
C ILE A 554 17.64 -25.82 -17.22
N TYR A 555 18.46 -24.94 -17.83
CA TYR A 555 19.76 -24.57 -17.26
C TYR A 555 19.67 -23.71 -16.00
N SER A 556 18.52 -23.09 -15.69
CA SER A 556 18.33 -22.30 -14.46
C SER A 556 17.91 -23.15 -13.26
N PHE A 557 17.21 -24.28 -13.49
CA PHE A 557 16.60 -25.07 -12.41
C PHE A 557 17.02 -26.54 -12.40
N THR A 558 18.12 -26.91 -13.10
CA THR A 558 18.66 -28.27 -13.05
C THR A 558 20.15 -28.29 -13.40
N TYR A 559 20.91 -29.15 -12.73
CA TYR A 559 22.29 -29.45 -13.04
C TYR A 559 22.42 -30.87 -13.70
N VAL A 560 21.29 -31.52 -13.95
CA VAL A 560 21.25 -32.86 -14.56
C VAL A 560 21.97 -32.96 -15.89
N PRO A 561 22.00 -31.96 -16.81
CA PRO A 561 22.85 -32.06 -17.99
C PRO A 561 24.33 -32.27 -17.68
N LEU A 562 24.84 -31.71 -16.57
CA LEU A 562 26.22 -31.97 -16.12
C LEU A 562 26.36 -33.34 -15.51
N ASP A 563 25.37 -33.81 -14.74
CA ASP A 563 25.39 -35.16 -14.16
C ASP A 563 25.34 -36.25 -15.24
N ILE A 564 24.52 -36.05 -16.31
CA ILE A 564 24.50 -36.95 -17.47
C ILE A 564 25.87 -37.01 -18.12
N LEU A 565 26.54 -35.87 -18.31
CA LEU A 565 27.88 -35.80 -18.86
C LEU A 565 28.90 -36.56 -18.01
N SER A 566 28.85 -36.32 -16.68
CA SER A 566 29.74 -37.01 -15.73
C SER A 566 29.51 -38.51 -15.75
N THR A 567 28.25 -38.93 -15.71
CA THR A 567 27.87 -40.34 -15.73
C THR A 567 28.25 -40.99 -17.07
N ALA A 568 27.97 -40.34 -18.20
CA ALA A 568 28.37 -40.83 -19.53
C ALA A 568 29.90 -40.91 -19.66
N ALA A 569 30.65 -39.97 -19.14
CA ALA A 569 32.12 -40.01 -19.15
C ALA A 569 32.67 -41.21 -18.34
N ILE A 570 32.09 -41.49 -17.16
CA ILE A 570 32.49 -42.65 -16.33
C ILE A 570 32.17 -43.99 -17.07
N ILE A 571 30.97 -44.11 -17.63
CA ILE A 571 30.58 -45.31 -18.38
C ILE A 571 31.52 -45.49 -19.59
N LEU A 572 31.76 -44.41 -20.31
CA LEU A 572 32.61 -44.44 -21.50
C LEU A 572 34.05 -44.82 -21.16
N LEU A 573 34.59 -44.29 -20.06
CA LEU A 573 35.89 -44.65 -19.53
C LEU A 573 35.98 -46.13 -19.22
N GLY A 574 34.94 -46.66 -18.56
CA GLY A 574 34.84 -48.10 -18.25
C GLY A 574 34.80 -48.97 -19.50
N VAL A 575 33.93 -48.62 -20.48
CA VAL A 575 33.84 -49.33 -21.78
C VAL A 575 35.16 -49.26 -22.54
N THR A 576 35.77 -48.09 -22.61
CA THR A 576 37.08 -47.92 -23.27
C THR A 576 38.18 -48.75 -22.60
N GLY A 577 38.19 -48.82 -21.29
CA GLY A 577 39.11 -49.65 -20.52
C GLY A 577 38.94 -51.15 -20.84
N VAL A 578 37.70 -51.65 -20.85
CA VAL A 578 37.41 -53.04 -21.22
C VAL A 578 37.83 -53.31 -22.66
N LEU A 579 37.53 -52.43 -23.61
CA LEU A 579 37.92 -52.59 -25.01
C LEU A 579 39.45 -52.57 -25.19
N MET A 580 40.17 -51.73 -24.44
CA MET A 580 41.63 -51.71 -24.45
C MET A 580 42.20 -53.05 -23.93
N ILE A 581 41.69 -53.57 -22.82
CA ILE A 581 42.12 -54.84 -22.26
C ILE A 581 41.84 -55.95 -23.26
N ALA A 582 40.64 -55.99 -23.85
CA ALA A 582 40.25 -57.01 -24.87
C ALA A 582 41.16 -56.98 -26.13
N GLN A 583 41.52 -55.74 -26.60
CA GLN A 583 42.45 -55.62 -27.71
C GLN A 583 43.86 -56.06 -27.38
N VAL A 584 44.38 -55.75 -26.21
CA VAL A 584 45.68 -56.25 -25.77
C VAL A 584 45.70 -57.80 -25.68
N LEU A 585 44.66 -58.35 -25.03
CA LEU A 585 44.55 -59.79 -24.94
C LEU A 585 44.36 -60.46 -26.33
N SER A 586 43.57 -59.91 -27.23
CA SER A 586 43.38 -60.39 -28.59
C SER A 586 44.68 -60.42 -29.38
N LYS A 587 45.50 -59.35 -29.22
CA LYS A 587 46.80 -59.28 -29.88
C LYS A 587 47.87 -60.23 -29.33
N LEU A 588 47.78 -60.54 -28.03
CA LEU A 588 48.65 -61.55 -27.36
C LEU A 588 48.27 -62.98 -27.68
N LEU A 589 47.00 -63.29 -27.69
CA LEU A 589 46.47 -64.67 -27.85
C LEU A 589 46.24 -65.07 -29.31
N PHE A 590 45.86 -64.09 -30.16
CA PHE A 590 45.46 -64.33 -31.55
C PHE A 590 46.04 -63.24 -32.48
N PRO A 591 47.39 -63.18 -32.71
CA PRO A 591 48.04 -62.14 -33.47
C PRO A 591 47.56 -61.98 -34.93
N GLN A 592 47.04 -63.08 -35.51
CA GLN A 592 46.57 -63.12 -36.90
C GLN A 592 45.14 -62.58 -37.11
N LEU A 593 44.33 -62.48 -36.02
CA LEU A 593 42.96 -62.00 -36.04
C LEU A 593 42.80 -60.55 -35.67
N ALA A 594 43.89 -59.85 -35.30
CA ALA A 594 43.85 -58.47 -34.90
C ALA A 594 43.40 -57.53 -36.05
N PRO A 595 42.34 -56.75 -35.88
CA PRO A 595 41.77 -55.91 -36.96
C PRO A 595 42.73 -54.91 -37.55
N ARG A 596 42.77 -54.80 -38.89
CA ARG A 596 43.45 -53.71 -39.61
C ARG A 596 42.50 -52.46 -39.63
N GLY A 597 42.58 -51.59 -38.62
CA GLY A 597 41.43 -50.75 -38.28
C GLY A 597 41.58 -49.24 -38.51
N ILE A 598 42.07 -48.75 -39.67
CA ILE A 598 42.12 -47.29 -39.96
C ILE A 598 40.70 -46.67 -39.93
N THR A 599 39.70 -47.32 -40.51
CA THR A 599 38.31 -46.85 -40.56
C THR A 599 37.72 -46.81 -39.16
N THR A 600 37.95 -47.85 -38.35
CA THR A 600 37.47 -47.90 -36.95
C THR A 600 38.11 -46.80 -36.10
N LEU A 601 39.41 -46.56 -36.29
CA LEU A 601 40.12 -45.48 -35.61
C LEU A 601 39.55 -44.10 -36.01
N LEU A 602 39.30 -43.83 -37.27
CA LEU A 602 38.76 -42.59 -37.79
C LEU A 602 37.35 -42.33 -37.23
N LEU A 603 36.45 -43.35 -37.25
CA LEU A 603 35.10 -43.26 -36.69
C LEU A 603 35.15 -43.03 -35.19
N SER A 604 36.05 -43.69 -34.45
CA SER A 604 36.20 -43.50 -33.01
C SER A 604 36.69 -42.07 -32.70
N VAL A 605 37.64 -41.55 -33.41
CA VAL A 605 38.15 -40.19 -33.22
C VAL A 605 37.07 -39.15 -33.53
N LEU A 606 36.28 -39.33 -34.59
CA LEU A 606 35.15 -38.43 -34.91
C LEU A 606 34.04 -38.51 -33.85
N PHE A 607 33.70 -39.72 -33.37
CA PHE A 607 32.72 -39.88 -32.35
C PHE A 607 33.11 -39.23 -31.03
N PHE A 608 34.31 -39.50 -30.52
CA PHE A 608 34.82 -38.90 -29.29
C PHE A 608 35.07 -37.41 -29.45
N GLY A 609 35.51 -36.95 -30.61
CA GLY A 609 35.62 -35.51 -30.91
C GLY A 609 34.29 -34.79 -30.84
N SER A 610 33.23 -35.39 -31.42
CA SER A 610 31.87 -34.83 -31.35
C SER A 610 31.31 -34.82 -29.92
N LEU A 611 31.56 -35.91 -29.15
CA LEU A 611 31.16 -36.01 -27.76
C LEU A 611 31.84 -34.96 -26.88
N ASN A 612 33.15 -34.75 -27.09
CA ASN A 612 33.92 -33.68 -26.41
C ASN A 612 33.37 -32.27 -26.72
N LEU A 613 33.08 -32.01 -28.02
CA LEU A 613 32.48 -30.70 -28.40
C LEU A 613 31.12 -30.48 -27.73
N MET A 614 30.28 -31.51 -27.65
CA MET A 614 29.00 -31.44 -26.96
C MET A 614 29.18 -31.17 -25.46
N ALA A 615 30.12 -31.86 -24.81
CA ALA A 615 30.45 -31.68 -23.39
C ALA A 615 30.94 -30.24 -23.11
N ILE A 616 31.87 -29.73 -23.92
CA ILE A 616 32.38 -28.37 -23.82
C ILE A 616 31.25 -27.34 -24.03
N SER A 617 30.33 -27.59 -24.98
CA SER A 617 29.18 -26.72 -25.23
C SER A 617 28.26 -26.60 -24.02
N ILE A 618 27.97 -27.74 -23.33
CA ILE A 618 27.14 -27.75 -22.11
C ILE A 618 27.83 -26.98 -20.97
N VAL A 619 29.12 -27.25 -20.73
CA VAL A 619 29.91 -26.53 -19.75
C VAL A 619 29.93 -25.02 -20.07
N GLY A 620 30.09 -24.67 -21.34
CA GLY A 620 30.06 -23.30 -21.82
C GLY A 620 28.74 -22.58 -21.50
N GLU A 621 27.60 -23.24 -21.58
CA GLU A 621 26.29 -22.67 -21.18
C GLU A 621 26.22 -22.33 -19.69
N TYR A 622 26.75 -23.18 -18.81
CA TYR A 622 26.81 -22.89 -17.37
C TYR A 622 27.81 -21.79 -17.06
N VAL A 623 28.98 -21.79 -17.73
CA VAL A 623 29.95 -20.70 -17.57
C VAL A 623 29.37 -19.36 -18.04
N ALA A 624 28.60 -19.34 -19.13
CA ALA A 624 27.90 -18.15 -19.60
C ALA A 624 26.88 -17.62 -18.57
N LYS A 625 26.15 -18.52 -17.89
CA LYS A 625 25.25 -18.13 -16.82
C LYS A 625 25.99 -17.55 -15.61
N ILE A 626 27.04 -18.21 -15.14
CA ILE A 626 27.91 -17.72 -14.07
C ILE A 626 28.45 -16.33 -14.43
N PHE A 627 28.88 -16.13 -15.69
CA PHE A 627 29.41 -14.84 -16.16
C PHE A 627 28.36 -13.72 -16.12
N GLU A 628 27.07 -13.98 -16.45
CA GLU A 628 26.01 -13.01 -16.32
C GLU A 628 25.73 -12.66 -14.84
N GLU A 629 25.77 -13.66 -13.94
CA GLU A 629 25.60 -13.42 -12.50
C GLU A 629 26.75 -12.60 -11.90
N VAL A 630 28.00 -12.91 -12.26
CA VAL A 630 29.20 -12.21 -11.76
C VAL A 630 29.29 -10.76 -12.24
N LYS A 631 28.77 -10.44 -13.43
CA LYS A 631 28.73 -9.06 -13.94
C LYS A 631 27.92 -8.09 -13.08
N ARG A 632 26.97 -8.57 -12.27
CA ARG A 632 26.12 -7.77 -11.40
C ARG A 632 25.46 -6.55 -12.07
N ARG A 633 25.15 -6.63 -13.37
CA ARG A 633 24.41 -5.55 -14.06
C ARG A 633 22.99 -5.46 -13.51
N PRO A 634 22.36 -4.27 -13.36
CA PRO A 634 20.98 -4.15 -12.88
C PRO A 634 20.01 -4.91 -13.82
N HIS A 635 18.95 -5.49 -13.26
CA HIS A 635 17.93 -6.21 -14.02
C HIS A 635 17.24 -5.31 -15.06
N PHE A 636 17.08 -4.04 -14.73
CA PHE A 636 16.49 -2.99 -15.56
C PHE A 636 17.03 -1.63 -15.10
N ILE A 637 16.82 -0.63 -15.94
CA ILE A 637 17.12 0.78 -15.62
C ILE A 637 15.80 1.54 -15.83
N ARG A 638 15.24 2.09 -14.76
CA ARG A 638 14.10 2.98 -14.84
C ARG A 638 14.56 4.33 -15.36
N ARG A 639 13.99 4.80 -16.47
CA ARG A 639 14.20 6.15 -16.98
C ARG A 639 13.37 7.15 -16.18
N SER A 640 12.11 6.79 -15.91
CA SER A 640 11.18 7.65 -15.20
C SER A 640 10.07 6.86 -14.49
N ILE A 641 9.48 7.48 -13.46
CA ILE A 641 8.25 7.06 -12.81
C ILE A 641 7.20 8.12 -13.11
N ILE A 642 6.01 7.70 -13.50
CA ILE A 642 4.87 8.54 -13.82
C ILE A 642 3.85 8.41 -12.71
N GLN A 643 3.46 9.53 -12.12
CA GLN A 643 2.43 9.56 -11.09
C GLN A 643 1.64 10.89 -11.20
N GLU A 644 0.32 10.83 -11.14
CA GLU A 644 -0.57 12.00 -11.23
C GLU A 644 -0.32 12.88 -12.48
N GLY A 645 0.10 12.24 -13.58
CA GLY A 645 0.46 12.92 -14.84
C GLY A 645 1.82 13.60 -14.84
N GLU A 646 2.56 13.56 -13.73
CA GLU A 646 3.93 14.05 -13.65
C GLU A 646 4.94 12.93 -13.97
N VAL A 647 6.02 13.31 -14.64
CA VAL A 647 7.14 12.42 -14.96
C VAL A 647 8.31 12.81 -14.08
N ARG A 648 8.65 11.93 -13.12
CA ARG A 648 9.83 12.10 -12.27
C ARG A 648 10.94 11.20 -12.83
N PHE A 649 12.06 11.78 -13.22
CA PHE A 649 13.22 11.01 -13.60
C PHE A 649 13.76 10.26 -12.39
N ALA A 650 14.01 8.95 -12.54
CA ALA A 650 14.56 8.16 -11.46
C ALA A 650 15.98 8.68 -11.15
N ALA A 651 16.18 9.25 -9.97
CA ALA A 651 17.53 9.48 -9.47
C ALA A 651 18.24 8.11 -9.42
N GLN A 652 19.42 8.00 -9.98
CA GLN A 652 20.23 6.80 -9.88
C GLN A 652 20.42 6.50 -8.39
N ASN A 653 19.92 5.35 -7.92
CA ASN A 653 20.24 4.82 -6.61
C ASN A 653 21.75 4.53 -6.55
N GLN A 654 22.56 5.52 -6.17
CA GLN A 654 23.99 5.40 -5.90
C GLN A 654 24.31 5.25 -4.41
N GLU A 655 23.32 4.91 -3.55
CA GLU A 655 23.57 4.71 -2.12
C GLU A 655 22.95 3.41 -1.62
N ARG A 656 23.51 2.26 -2.02
CA ARG A 656 23.30 0.99 -1.31
C ARG A 656 24.43 -0.03 -1.43
N ASP A 657 25.66 0.38 -1.77
CA ASP A 657 26.81 -0.55 -1.86
C ASP A 657 28.08 -0.03 -1.15
N THR A 658 27.94 0.69 -0.04
CA THR A 658 29.08 1.04 0.82
C THR A 658 28.76 0.79 2.29
N GLU A 659 28.38 -0.44 2.64
CA GLU A 659 28.54 -1.00 3.98
C GLU A 659 28.32 -2.52 3.91
N SER A 660 29.39 -3.25 3.69
CA SER A 660 29.51 -4.67 4.04
C SER A 660 30.92 -4.92 4.55
#